data_c5c6e99db8f0dced4cfca1e81f0c0ea5
#
_entry.id   c5c6e99db8f0dced4cfca1e81f0c0ea5
#
_cell.length_a   1.000
_cell.length_b   1.000
_cell.length_c   1.000
_cell.angle_alpha   90.00
_cell.angle_beta   90.00
_cell.angle_gamma   90.00
#
_symmetry.space_group_name_H-M   'P 1'
#
loop_
_entity.id
_entity.type
_entity.pdbx_description
1 polymer ?
#
loop_
_entity_poly.entity_id
_entity_poly.type
_entity_poly.pdbx_seq_one_letter_code
_entity_poly.pdbx_strand_id
1 'polypeptide(L)'
;MGDNAQQRSKPPDEEEDPPMSFWSPFELMLRWAANLGWVLFQSVNRRLVGKSFHPSWAPEPLLKSWQRSGPPLGWPRTTDSLCPECVISTRNRILAGEQDYKSLLDKQVGEIKAQILERDGKILMEKSCPIHGTFTDVLAINPDFMARIERLFPGRDYLAPSKLRNHGSSSIQFGRGSVLTIDLTNRCNMMCDPCFMDANQVGYVHELEREEVYQLLDNAITIKPKRQMSVQFSGGEPTLSPHFLDAIAYARKLGYYSVQAATNGIRFAQEPGFARKAKEAGLRLAYLQFDGVGNDANSHRKVKNLFDVKLRAIENLFEAGIDVVLVVTLVNTVNNDQVGPVIRFALENSDKVSFIAFQPVSFTGRDEAISDEARARQRYTLSHLAEDVKRQTGVTEPLRDWFPLSAAGAISDLTDLLKGPGADWGTMKCGCHPNCGVATALMVSKKTKEWAPLTQFIDAESILDDARLITDSARGKALTVFQTALSVVRNYDPRKAPKGFRLIDLIKKFDKQSGGALGGRLGACANGDRKSDEWLILFIAGMWFQDLWTYDFRRTEMCIIPYATQMGEISFCAYNTGVGWRQIVEKIHQTATVSDWYRSQGRHAVYANPSKEVPLPLYPTPVALKVSENGPLTRTASPASGPRRSTPRATKHLTDPVEQG
;
A
#
# COMPACT_ATOMS: atom_id res chain seq x y z
N MET A 1 -0.39 61.58 -32.38
CA MET A 1 -1.63 61.59 -31.61
C MET A 1 -2.39 60.32 -31.98
N GLY A 2 -2.34 59.32 -31.16
CA GLY A 2 -3.02 58.05 -31.35
C GLY A 2 -3.07 57.39 -29.98
N ASP A 3 -4.25 57.42 -29.36
CA ASP A 3 -4.52 56.90 -28.04
C ASP A 3 -4.39 55.36 -28.01
N ASN A 4 -3.46 54.86 -27.21
CA ASN A 4 -3.42 53.49 -26.77
C ASN A 4 -4.21 53.35 -25.48
N ALA A 5 -5.48 52.99 -25.57
CA ALA A 5 -6.27 52.54 -24.42
C ALA A 5 -5.82 51.13 -23.99
N GLN A 6 -5.06 51.06 -22.90
CA GLN A 6 -4.80 49.84 -22.18
C GLN A 6 -6.11 49.24 -21.66
N GLN A 7 -6.57 48.15 -22.26
CA GLN A 7 -7.60 47.30 -21.65
C GLN A 7 -7.00 46.65 -20.38
N ARG A 8 -7.44 47.12 -19.23
CA ARG A 8 -7.25 46.43 -17.94
C ARG A 8 -8.06 45.13 -18.01
N SER A 9 -7.37 44.00 -18.01
CA SER A 9 -7.99 42.70 -17.81
C SER A 9 -8.70 42.70 -16.45
N LYS A 10 -10.00 42.35 -16.44
CA LYS A 10 -10.76 42.05 -15.23
C LYS A 10 -10.01 40.96 -14.41
N PRO A 11 -10.02 41.03 -13.07
CA PRO A 11 -9.54 39.95 -12.25
C PRO A 11 -10.38 38.70 -12.53
N PRO A 12 -9.79 37.47 -12.43
CA PRO A 12 -10.55 36.26 -12.63
C PRO A 12 -11.70 36.20 -11.63
N ASP A 13 -12.88 35.87 -12.15
CA ASP A 13 -14.12 35.78 -11.40
C ASP A 13 -13.90 34.99 -10.11
N GLU A 14 -14.31 35.52 -8.97
CA GLU A 14 -14.45 34.77 -7.71
C GLU A 14 -15.45 33.64 -8.00
N GLU A 15 -14.95 32.39 -8.03
CA GLU A 15 -15.81 31.21 -8.14
C GLU A 15 -16.73 31.18 -6.92
N GLU A 16 -18.02 31.32 -7.15
CA GLU A 16 -19.06 31.19 -6.11
C GLU A 16 -18.97 29.78 -5.49
N ASP A 17 -18.95 29.74 -4.15
CA ASP A 17 -19.05 28.50 -3.41
C ASP A 17 -20.27 27.68 -3.90
N PRO A 18 -20.16 26.38 -4.13
CA PRO A 18 -21.28 25.58 -4.60
C PRO A 18 -22.46 25.70 -3.63
N PRO A 19 -23.69 25.72 -4.12
CA PRO A 19 -24.87 25.93 -3.28
C PRO A 19 -24.92 24.85 -2.19
N MET A 20 -24.97 25.31 -0.93
CA MET A 20 -25.01 24.44 0.25
C MET A 20 -26.22 23.50 0.19
N SER A 21 -26.02 22.24 0.59
CA SER A 21 -27.10 21.28 0.77
C SER A 21 -28.10 21.80 1.82
N PHE A 22 -29.37 21.43 1.73
CA PHE A 22 -30.40 21.77 2.72
C PHE A 22 -29.97 21.39 4.16
N TRP A 23 -29.16 20.38 4.34
CA TRP A 23 -28.67 19.90 5.64
C TRP A 23 -27.40 20.60 6.14
N SER A 24 -26.71 21.35 5.29
CA SER A 24 -25.43 21.96 5.65
C SER A 24 -25.49 22.92 6.84
N PRO A 25 -26.55 23.76 7.03
CA PRO A 25 -26.64 24.60 8.21
C PRO A 25 -26.77 23.81 9.51
N PHE A 26 -27.51 22.71 9.52
CA PHE A 26 -27.67 21.86 10.67
C PHE A 26 -26.36 21.11 10.99
N GLU A 27 -25.67 20.61 9.97
CA GLU A 27 -24.36 19.95 10.12
C GLU A 27 -23.27 20.92 10.62
N LEU A 28 -23.30 22.19 10.20
CA LEU A 28 -22.43 23.24 10.74
C LEU A 28 -22.68 23.50 12.23
N MET A 29 -23.95 23.54 12.64
CA MET A 29 -24.32 23.67 14.05
C MET A 29 -23.81 22.45 14.86
N LEU A 30 -23.99 21.24 14.34
CA LEU A 30 -23.45 20.03 14.97
C LEU A 30 -21.91 20.08 15.09
N ARG A 31 -21.23 20.55 14.05
CA ARG A 31 -19.77 20.75 14.07
C ARG A 31 -19.34 21.72 15.17
N TRP A 32 -20.04 22.85 15.29
CA TRP A 32 -19.78 23.83 16.36
C TRP A 32 -19.97 23.21 17.74
N ALA A 33 -21.10 22.53 17.98
CA ALA A 33 -21.38 21.83 19.24
C ALA A 33 -20.34 20.75 19.54
N ALA A 34 -19.91 19.99 18.54
CA ALA A 34 -18.87 18.98 18.68
C ALA A 34 -17.50 19.58 19.03
N ASN A 35 -17.14 20.75 18.48
CA ASN A 35 -15.91 21.43 18.87
C ASN A 35 -15.95 21.89 20.35
N LEU A 36 -17.08 22.44 20.79
CA LEU A 36 -17.24 22.82 22.20
C LEU A 36 -17.16 21.59 23.12
N GLY A 37 -17.86 20.51 22.76
CA GLY A 37 -17.81 19.23 23.49
C GLY A 37 -16.40 18.66 23.55
N TRP A 38 -15.63 18.80 22.49
CA TRP A 38 -14.24 18.34 22.42
C TRP A 38 -13.31 19.14 23.35
N VAL A 39 -13.45 20.45 23.42
CA VAL A 39 -12.68 21.30 24.36
C VAL A 39 -12.98 20.93 25.81
N LEU A 40 -14.26 20.76 26.16
CA LEU A 40 -14.67 20.32 27.49
C LEU A 40 -14.07 18.94 27.82
N PHE A 41 -14.15 18.00 26.86
CA PHE A 41 -13.58 16.67 27.02
C PHE A 41 -12.06 16.70 27.24
N GLN A 42 -11.30 17.48 26.46
CA GLN A 42 -9.86 17.61 26.66
C GLN A 42 -9.54 18.17 28.07
N SER A 43 -10.33 19.12 28.57
CA SER A 43 -10.15 19.69 29.90
C SER A 43 -10.35 18.65 31.01
N VAL A 44 -11.36 17.78 30.85
CA VAL A 44 -11.61 16.67 31.77
C VAL A 44 -10.49 15.62 31.66
N ASN A 45 -10.07 15.27 30.46
CA ASN A 45 -9.05 14.25 30.21
C ASN A 45 -7.69 14.62 30.81
N ARG A 46 -7.31 15.90 30.80
CA ARG A 46 -6.08 16.38 31.45
C ARG A 46 -6.06 16.18 32.95
N ARG A 47 -7.23 16.08 33.58
CA ARG A 47 -7.39 15.93 35.06
C ARG A 47 -7.53 14.46 35.48
N LEU A 48 -7.84 13.56 34.57
CA LEU A 48 -8.13 12.17 34.87
C LEU A 48 -7.05 11.28 34.21
N VAL A 49 -6.32 10.55 35.02
CA VAL A 49 -5.37 9.54 34.56
C VAL A 49 -6.14 8.37 33.95
N GLY A 50 -5.94 8.10 32.68
CA GLY A 50 -6.53 6.93 32.01
C GLY A 50 -5.76 5.65 32.30
N LYS A 51 -6.45 4.51 32.20
CA LYS A 51 -5.78 3.20 32.21
C LYS A 51 -5.22 2.92 30.82
N SER A 52 -3.99 2.43 30.75
CA SER A 52 -3.43 1.95 29.49
C SER A 52 -4.26 0.79 28.96
N PHE A 53 -4.62 0.85 27.67
CA PHE A 53 -5.29 -0.25 26.98
C PHE A 53 -4.25 -1.16 26.33
N HIS A 54 -4.44 -2.46 26.48
CA HIS A 54 -3.77 -3.48 25.66
C HIS A 54 -4.72 -4.66 25.41
N PRO A 55 -4.65 -5.29 24.23
CA PRO A 55 -5.42 -6.49 23.95
C PRO A 55 -4.95 -7.67 24.83
N SER A 56 -5.81 -8.67 25.05
CA SER A 56 -5.48 -9.86 25.82
C SER A 56 -4.34 -10.71 25.24
N TRP A 57 -4.07 -10.58 23.94
CA TRP A 57 -2.96 -11.26 23.27
C TRP A 57 -1.59 -10.61 23.53
N ALA A 58 -1.55 -9.38 24.05
CA ALA A 58 -0.31 -8.71 24.44
C ALA A 58 -0.05 -8.95 25.93
N PRO A 59 1.04 -9.62 26.32
CA PRO A 59 1.34 -9.90 27.74
C PRO A 59 1.62 -8.62 28.55
N GLU A 60 2.07 -7.57 27.86
CA GLU A 60 2.36 -6.26 28.44
C GLU A 60 1.71 -5.17 27.59
N PRO A 61 1.46 -3.96 28.15
CA PRO A 61 0.99 -2.82 27.39
C PRO A 61 1.95 -2.48 26.25
N LEU A 62 1.42 -2.35 25.03
CA LEU A 62 2.20 -1.85 23.90
C LEU A 62 2.53 -0.38 24.10
N LEU A 63 3.75 0.02 23.75
CA LEU A 63 4.11 1.43 23.70
C LEU A 63 3.22 2.14 22.68
N LYS A 64 2.69 3.28 23.06
CA LYS A 64 1.93 4.14 22.14
C LYS A 64 2.86 4.74 21.09
N SER A 65 2.34 4.96 19.89
CA SER A 65 3.17 5.40 18.77
C SER A 65 3.95 6.69 19.02
N TRP A 66 3.44 7.61 19.81
CA TRP A 66 4.17 8.84 20.17
C TRP A 66 5.12 8.69 21.36
N GLN A 67 5.05 7.61 22.13
CA GLN A 67 5.97 7.33 23.26
C GLN A 67 7.23 6.63 22.79
N ARG A 68 7.27 6.21 21.52
CA ARG A 68 8.41 5.50 20.99
C ARG A 68 9.47 6.47 20.49
N SER A 69 10.71 6.17 20.83
CA SER A 69 11.83 6.65 20.06
C SER A 69 11.83 5.93 18.72
N GLY A 70 11.03 6.39 17.77
CA GLY A 70 11.16 5.93 16.40
C GLY A 70 12.58 6.16 15.89
N PRO A 71 13.02 5.46 14.83
CA PRO A 71 14.28 5.82 14.21
C PRO A 71 14.21 7.29 13.83
N PRO A 72 15.30 8.06 14.00
CA PRO A 72 15.31 9.46 13.59
C PRO A 72 14.96 9.54 12.10
N LEU A 73 13.95 10.35 11.81
CA LEU A 73 13.53 10.69 10.45
C LEU A 73 14.03 12.09 10.10
N GLY A 74 13.77 12.54 8.88
CA GLY A 74 14.35 13.76 8.36
C GLY A 74 15.74 13.53 7.80
N TRP A 75 16.41 14.60 7.42
CA TRP A 75 17.77 14.62 6.87
C TRP A 75 18.55 15.84 7.34
N PRO A 76 19.90 15.82 7.37
CA PRO A 76 20.72 14.64 7.02
C PRO A 76 20.63 13.53 8.07
N ARG A 77 20.67 12.26 7.62
CA ARG A 77 20.72 11.11 8.53
C ARG A 77 21.54 9.98 7.95
N THR A 78 22.10 9.16 8.83
CA THR A 78 22.79 7.92 8.47
C THR A 78 21.87 6.72 8.67
N THR A 79 21.92 5.76 7.76
CA THR A 79 21.23 4.48 7.87
C THR A 79 22.13 3.32 7.45
N ASP A 80 21.74 2.10 7.82
CA ASP A 80 22.39 0.89 7.36
C ASP A 80 21.83 0.48 6.00
N SER A 81 22.73 0.11 5.08
CA SER A 81 22.45 -0.20 3.70
C SER A 81 23.32 -1.35 3.18
N LEU A 82 23.20 -1.69 1.91
CA LEU A 82 23.95 -2.72 1.22
C LEU A 82 24.76 -2.15 0.06
N CYS A 83 25.97 -2.68 -0.14
CA CYS A 83 26.71 -2.49 -1.38
C CYS A 83 26.12 -3.41 -2.47
N PRO A 84 25.62 -2.88 -3.59
CA PRO A 84 25.04 -3.70 -4.67
C PRO A 84 25.99 -4.79 -5.17
N GLU A 85 27.24 -4.43 -5.44
CA GLU A 85 28.26 -5.32 -6.01
C GLU A 85 28.67 -6.45 -5.05
N CYS A 86 28.90 -6.13 -3.76
CA CYS A 86 29.26 -7.13 -2.76
C CYS A 86 28.17 -8.16 -2.58
N VAL A 87 26.91 -7.71 -2.56
CA VAL A 87 25.75 -8.58 -2.36
C VAL A 87 25.55 -9.52 -3.55
N ILE A 88 25.59 -8.99 -4.78
CA ILE A 88 25.46 -9.78 -6.00
C ILE A 88 26.59 -10.81 -6.10
N SER A 89 27.85 -10.42 -5.85
CA SER A 89 28.98 -11.33 -5.86
C SER A 89 28.84 -12.47 -4.86
N THR A 90 28.43 -12.16 -3.62
CA THR A 90 28.23 -13.18 -2.59
C THR A 90 27.10 -14.13 -2.94
N ARG A 91 25.96 -13.61 -3.40
CA ARG A 91 24.84 -14.43 -3.85
C ARG A 91 25.24 -15.38 -4.96
N ASN A 92 25.96 -14.90 -5.97
CA ASN A 92 26.42 -15.72 -7.10
C ASN A 92 27.30 -16.86 -6.63
N ARG A 93 28.22 -16.63 -5.67
CA ARG A 93 29.05 -17.71 -5.08
C ARG A 93 28.21 -18.73 -4.32
N ILE A 94 27.16 -18.30 -3.62
CA ILE A 94 26.23 -19.20 -2.93
C ILE A 94 25.47 -20.06 -3.94
N LEU A 95 24.95 -19.44 -5.00
CA LEU A 95 24.21 -20.14 -6.06
C LEU A 95 25.08 -21.13 -6.84
N ALA A 96 26.39 -20.82 -6.98
CA ALA A 96 27.39 -21.70 -7.57
C ALA A 96 27.85 -22.84 -6.63
N GLY A 97 27.45 -22.80 -5.34
CA GLY A 97 27.90 -23.79 -4.35
C GLY A 97 29.29 -23.53 -3.78
N GLU A 98 29.91 -22.40 -4.08
CA GLU A 98 31.25 -22.01 -3.61
C GLU A 98 31.23 -21.45 -2.18
N GLN A 99 30.06 -21.05 -1.68
CA GLN A 99 29.85 -20.47 -0.36
C GLN A 99 28.55 -20.97 0.26
N ASP A 100 28.58 -21.33 1.56
CA ASP A 100 27.38 -21.70 2.30
C ASP A 100 26.53 -20.47 2.58
N TYR A 101 25.21 -20.55 2.33
CA TYR A 101 24.25 -19.49 2.64
C TYR A 101 24.22 -19.11 4.13
N LYS A 102 24.61 -20.00 5.04
CA LYS A 102 24.72 -19.71 6.48
C LYS A 102 25.65 -18.55 6.78
N SER A 103 26.62 -18.31 5.90
CA SER A 103 27.49 -17.13 6.01
C SER A 103 26.74 -15.80 5.98
N LEU A 104 25.53 -15.75 5.40
CA LEU A 104 24.66 -14.58 5.41
C LEU A 104 24.00 -14.34 6.79
N LEU A 105 23.91 -15.37 7.63
CA LEU A 105 23.33 -15.27 8.96
C LEU A 105 24.36 -14.79 10.00
N ASP A 106 25.64 -15.14 9.78
CA ASP A 106 26.72 -14.91 10.74
C ASP A 106 27.57 -13.68 10.41
N LYS A 107 27.55 -13.23 9.16
CA LYS A 107 28.38 -12.13 8.66
C LYS A 107 27.50 -11.04 8.05
N GLN A 108 27.88 -9.81 8.30
CA GLN A 108 27.24 -8.62 7.71
C GLN A 108 27.75 -8.39 6.27
N VAL A 109 27.45 -9.32 5.37
CA VAL A 109 27.95 -9.33 4.01
C VAL A 109 27.39 -8.15 3.22
N GLY A 110 28.31 -7.30 2.73
CA GLY A 110 27.93 -6.13 1.91
C GLY A 110 27.28 -4.99 2.68
N GLU A 111 27.18 -5.06 4.01
CA GLU A 111 26.62 -3.96 4.79
C GLU A 111 27.54 -2.75 4.79
N ILE A 112 26.98 -1.59 4.48
CA ILE A 112 27.65 -0.30 4.45
C ILE A 112 26.72 0.79 5.02
N LYS A 113 27.30 1.91 5.44
CA LYS A 113 26.52 3.08 5.83
C LYS A 113 26.08 3.87 4.60
N ALA A 114 24.85 4.39 4.64
CA ALA A 114 24.32 5.34 3.67
C ALA A 114 23.95 6.65 4.35
N GLN A 115 24.18 7.76 3.65
CA GLN A 115 23.71 9.09 4.03
C GLN A 115 22.44 9.41 3.25
N ILE A 116 21.42 9.88 3.96
CA ILE A 116 20.25 10.49 3.34
C ILE A 116 20.38 11.98 3.49
N LEU A 117 20.41 12.70 2.39
CA LEU A 117 20.71 14.13 2.34
C LEU A 117 19.89 14.83 1.26
N GLU A 118 19.74 16.14 1.40
CA GLU A 118 19.15 16.99 0.38
C GLU A 118 20.25 17.62 -0.47
N ARG A 119 20.09 17.53 -1.79
CA ARG A 119 20.96 18.18 -2.78
C ARG A 119 20.16 18.51 -4.03
N ASP A 120 20.30 19.72 -4.55
CA ASP A 120 19.64 20.22 -5.76
C ASP A 120 18.11 20.03 -5.75
N GLY A 121 17.48 20.28 -4.59
CA GLY A 121 16.03 20.16 -4.41
C GLY A 121 15.50 18.71 -4.46
N LYS A 122 16.37 17.73 -4.24
CA LYS A 122 16.03 16.30 -4.17
C LYS A 122 16.58 15.67 -2.91
N ILE A 123 15.92 14.63 -2.46
CA ILE A 123 16.45 13.77 -1.40
C ILE A 123 17.15 12.59 -2.04
N LEU A 124 18.40 12.41 -1.66
CA LEU A 124 19.29 11.38 -2.19
C LEU A 124 19.70 10.40 -1.10
N MET A 125 19.96 9.16 -1.49
CA MET A 125 20.74 8.20 -0.72
C MET A 125 22.12 8.11 -1.35
N GLU A 126 23.16 8.39 -0.56
CA GLU A 126 24.56 8.28 -0.98
C GLU A 126 25.28 7.30 -0.06
N LYS A 127 25.98 6.35 -0.63
CA LYS A 127 26.67 5.29 0.12
C LYS A 127 27.98 4.92 -0.55
N SER A 128 29.00 4.62 0.26
CA SER A 128 30.34 4.28 -0.23
C SER A 128 30.78 2.91 0.27
N CYS A 129 31.20 2.09 -0.67
CA CYS A 129 31.84 0.81 -0.40
C CYS A 129 33.37 0.96 -0.56
N PRO A 130 34.18 0.47 0.38
CA PRO A 130 35.64 0.55 0.27
C PRO A 130 36.20 -0.16 -0.97
N ILE A 131 35.47 -1.13 -1.53
CA ILE A 131 35.90 -1.93 -2.68
C ILE A 131 35.34 -1.39 -3.99
N HIS A 132 34.06 -0.98 -4.00
CA HIS A 132 33.30 -0.69 -5.23
C HIS A 132 32.97 0.81 -5.43
N GLY A 133 33.45 1.69 -4.54
CA GLY A 133 33.25 3.14 -4.68
C GLY A 133 31.88 3.60 -4.19
N THR A 134 31.43 4.72 -4.76
CA THR A 134 30.24 5.45 -4.28
C THR A 134 29.04 5.23 -5.20
N PHE A 135 27.88 5.02 -4.58
CA PHE A 135 26.58 4.85 -5.24
C PHE A 135 25.65 5.97 -4.76
N THR A 136 24.93 6.57 -5.69
CA THR A 136 23.94 7.62 -5.39
C THR A 136 22.64 7.31 -6.12
N ASP A 137 21.51 7.47 -5.42
CA ASP A 137 20.17 7.32 -6.05
C ASP A 137 19.16 8.27 -5.40
N VAL A 138 18.04 8.53 -6.10
CA VAL A 138 17.00 9.47 -5.71
C VAL A 138 15.96 8.78 -4.84
N LEU A 139 15.67 9.34 -3.65
CA LEU A 139 14.58 8.91 -2.78
C LEU A 139 13.31 9.75 -2.96
N ALA A 140 13.46 11.05 -3.22
CA ALA A 140 12.34 11.93 -3.50
C ALA A 140 12.78 13.11 -4.39
N ILE A 141 11.88 13.54 -5.28
CA ILE A 141 12.06 14.76 -6.10
C ILE A 141 11.41 15.99 -5.46
N ASN A 142 10.67 15.81 -4.38
CA ASN A 142 10.02 16.86 -3.63
C ASN A 142 10.33 16.66 -2.14
N PRO A 143 11.28 17.44 -1.57
CA PRO A 143 11.65 17.35 -0.16
C PRO A 143 10.49 17.63 0.79
N ASP A 144 9.64 18.63 0.50
CA ASP A 144 8.50 18.98 1.35
C ASP A 144 7.50 17.84 1.44
N PHE A 145 7.29 17.10 0.33
CA PHE A 145 6.45 15.91 0.33
C PHE A 145 7.03 14.84 1.27
N MET A 146 8.31 14.53 1.16
CA MET A 146 8.95 13.53 2.02
C MET A 146 8.95 13.95 3.49
N ALA A 147 9.22 15.24 3.79
CA ALA A 147 9.17 15.79 5.14
C ALA A 147 7.77 15.65 5.74
N ARG A 148 6.71 15.93 4.96
CA ARG A 148 5.33 15.73 5.39
C ARG A 148 5.02 14.28 5.71
N ILE A 149 5.40 13.36 4.82
CA ILE A 149 5.14 11.93 5.00
C ILE A 149 5.86 11.38 6.23
N GLU A 150 7.11 11.79 6.46
CA GLU A 150 7.87 11.39 7.65
C GLU A 150 7.31 12.02 8.94
N ARG A 151 6.84 13.26 8.92
CA ARG A 151 6.18 13.94 10.05
C ARG A 151 4.90 13.23 10.49
N LEU A 152 4.13 12.72 9.54
CA LEU A 152 2.88 12.02 9.80
C LEU A 152 3.06 10.58 10.27
N PHE A 153 4.29 10.11 10.34
CA PHE A 153 4.59 8.75 10.78
C PHE A 153 4.35 8.59 12.29
N PRO A 154 3.46 7.69 12.72
CA PRO A 154 3.13 7.52 14.13
C PRO A 154 4.12 6.67 14.92
N GLY A 155 5.14 6.10 14.25
CA GLY A 155 6.04 5.11 14.85
C GLY A 155 5.50 3.69 14.78
N ARG A 156 6.16 2.76 15.46
CA ARG A 156 5.84 1.33 15.42
C ARG A 156 5.88 0.67 16.80
N ASP A 157 4.95 -0.30 17.04
CA ASP A 157 4.90 -1.08 18.27
C ASP A 157 5.77 -2.33 18.16
N TYR A 158 6.81 -2.42 18.99
CA TYR A 158 7.64 -3.60 19.19
C TYR A 158 7.55 -4.09 20.62
N LEU A 159 7.38 -5.40 20.77
CA LEU A 159 7.46 -6.03 22.09
C LEU A 159 8.89 -6.43 22.47
N ALA A 160 9.73 -6.72 21.49
CA ALA A 160 11.11 -7.16 21.69
C ALA A 160 12.04 -6.54 20.64
N PRO A 161 12.42 -5.27 20.79
CA PRO A 161 13.20 -4.55 19.77
C PRO A 161 14.57 -5.16 19.48
N SER A 162 15.22 -5.79 20.46
CA SER A 162 16.55 -6.38 20.30
C SER A 162 16.60 -7.55 19.32
N LYS A 163 15.51 -8.31 19.19
CA LYS A 163 15.44 -9.47 18.26
C LYS A 163 15.18 -9.09 16.81
N LEU A 164 14.77 -7.84 16.56
CA LEU A 164 14.41 -7.34 15.22
C LEU A 164 15.57 -6.68 14.49
N ARG A 165 16.74 -6.59 15.11
CA ARG A 165 17.92 -5.93 14.55
C ARG A 165 18.91 -6.90 13.91
N ASN A 166 18.48 -8.11 13.60
CA ASN A 166 19.32 -9.04 12.86
C ASN A 166 19.20 -8.74 11.36
N HIS A 167 20.09 -7.88 10.85
CA HIS A 167 20.12 -7.49 9.46
C HIS A 167 20.42 -8.66 8.52
N GLY A 168 21.22 -9.64 8.95
CA GLY A 168 21.65 -10.74 8.09
C GLY A 168 20.50 -11.53 7.47
N SER A 169 19.47 -11.85 8.24
CA SER A 169 18.30 -12.55 7.73
C SER A 169 17.16 -11.62 7.31
N SER A 170 17.13 -10.39 7.83
CA SER A 170 15.98 -9.48 7.77
C SER A 170 14.65 -10.16 8.14
N SER A 171 14.75 -11.17 9.02
CA SER A 171 13.62 -11.96 9.48
C SER A 171 12.75 -11.15 10.43
N ILE A 172 11.44 -11.18 10.22
CA ILE A 172 10.48 -10.48 11.07
C ILE A 172 9.76 -11.51 11.93
N GLN A 173 10.14 -11.62 13.19
CA GLN A 173 9.54 -12.58 14.12
C GLN A 173 8.39 -11.99 14.95
N PHE A 174 8.41 -10.69 15.21
CA PHE A 174 7.45 -10.01 16.07
C PHE A 174 6.99 -8.70 15.44
N GLY A 175 5.83 -8.24 15.83
CA GLY A 175 5.26 -6.98 15.39
C GLY A 175 3.87 -7.14 14.78
N ARG A 176 3.26 -6.03 14.38
CA ARG A 176 1.99 -6.04 13.64
C ARG A 176 2.27 -6.32 12.17
N GLY A 177 1.78 -7.43 11.65
CA GLY A 177 1.76 -7.72 10.23
C GLY A 177 0.49 -7.21 9.58
N SER A 178 0.47 -7.24 8.27
CA SER A 178 -0.70 -6.90 7.47
C SER A 178 -1.05 -8.03 6.51
N VAL A 179 -0.14 -8.38 5.62
CA VAL A 179 -0.36 -9.39 4.57
C VAL A 179 0.82 -10.35 4.53
N LEU A 180 0.57 -11.63 4.74
CA LEU A 180 1.54 -12.68 4.45
C LEU A 180 1.57 -12.92 2.94
N THR A 181 2.73 -13.00 2.34
CA THR A 181 2.86 -13.38 0.93
C THR A 181 3.39 -14.80 0.81
N ILE A 182 2.80 -15.61 -0.05
CA ILE A 182 3.22 -16.98 -0.36
C ILE A 182 3.32 -17.12 -1.88
N ASP A 183 4.51 -17.41 -2.39
CA ASP A 183 4.70 -17.74 -3.78
C ASP A 183 4.42 -19.22 -3.99
N LEU A 184 3.35 -19.55 -4.72
CA LEU A 184 2.95 -20.95 -4.97
C LEU A 184 3.84 -21.62 -6.01
N THR A 185 4.34 -20.87 -6.97
CA THR A 185 5.21 -21.35 -8.05
C THR A 185 6.02 -20.21 -8.64
N ASN A 186 7.22 -20.49 -9.13
CA ASN A 186 8.01 -19.55 -9.90
C ASN A 186 7.72 -19.61 -11.42
N ARG A 187 6.72 -20.40 -11.84
CA ARG A 187 6.27 -20.48 -13.23
C ARG A 187 5.23 -19.39 -13.53
N CYS A 188 5.28 -18.86 -14.75
CA CYS A 188 4.34 -17.85 -15.21
C CYS A 188 3.95 -18.13 -16.67
N ASN A 189 2.74 -17.77 -17.04
CA ASN A 189 2.29 -17.80 -18.44
C ASN A 189 2.59 -16.48 -19.20
N MET A 190 3.38 -15.58 -18.61
CA MET A 190 3.87 -14.36 -19.23
C MET A 190 5.40 -14.21 -19.09
N MET A 191 6.01 -13.44 -19.99
CA MET A 191 7.42 -13.06 -19.97
C MET A 191 7.57 -11.53 -19.91
N CYS A 192 7.10 -10.97 -18.81
CA CYS A 192 7.07 -9.52 -18.59
C CYS A 192 8.47 -8.90 -18.50
N ASP A 193 8.53 -7.61 -18.82
CA ASP A 193 9.67 -6.75 -18.63
C ASP A 193 9.14 -5.37 -18.21
N PRO A 194 9.32 -4.94 -16.94
CA PRO A 194 10.05 -5.57 -15.85
C PRO A 194 9.37 -6.80 -15.22
N CYS A 195 10.18 -7.67 -14.55
CA CYS A 195 9.69 -8.77 -13.73
C CYS A 195 10.56 -8.95 -12.49
N PHE A 196 10.06 -8.57 -11.32
CA PHE A 196 10.83 -8.52 -10.09
C PHE A 196 11.28 -9.89 -9.56
N MET A 197 10.67 -10.98 -10.00
CA MET A 197 11.07 -12.34 -9.60
C MET A 197 11.76 -13.14 -10.71
N ASP A 198 11.93 -12.55 -11.89
CA ASP A 198 12.51 -13.19 -13.06
C ASP A 198 11.89 -14.56 -13.44
N ALA A 199 10.57 -14.61 -13.35
CA ALA A 199 9.80 -15.83 -13.61
C ALA A 199 10.18 -16.47 -14.95
N ASN A 200 10.28 -17.80 -14.97
CA ASN A 200 10.67 -18.65 -16.12
C ASN A 200 12.14 -18.58 -16.58
N GLN A 201 12.99 -17.72 -15.99
CA GLN A 201 14.38 -17.52 -16.45
C GLN A 201 15.43 -18.19 -15.53
N VAL A 202 15.05 -18.53 -14.30
CA VAL A 202 15.98 -19.04 -13.29
C VAL A 202 16.50 -20.48 -13.54
N GLY A 203 16.03 -21.16 -14.58
CA GLY A 203 16.53 -22.48 -14.99
C GLY A 203 16.01 -23.67 -14.20
N TYR A 204 15.31 -23.47 -13.11
CA TYR A 204 14.69 -24.49 -12.26
C TYR A 204 13.24 -24.15 -11.93
N VAL A 205 12.50 -25.13 -11.42
CA VAL A 205 11.14 -24.95 -10.91
C VAL A 205 11.16 -25.06 -9.39
N HIS A 206 10.54 -24.08 -8.75
CA HIS A 206 10.17 -24.09 -7.36
C HIS A 206 8.64 -23.95 -7.29
N GLU A 207 7.97 -25.01 -6.90
CA GLU A 207 6.52 -25.07 -6.77
C GLU A 207 6.19 -25.74 -5.44
N LEU A 208 5.39 -25.07 -4.61
CA LEU A 208 5.04 -25.58 -3.30
C LEU A 208 4.00 -26.71 -3.41
N GLU A 209 4.27 -27.81 -2.72
CA GLU A 209 3.28 -28.86 -2.52
C GLU A 209 2.17 -28.38 -1.56
N ARG A 210 1.02 -29.02 -1.63
CA ARG A 210 -0.14 -28.63 -0.83
C ARG A 210 0.16 -28.62 0.67
N GLU A 211 0.86 -29.62 1.16
CA GLU A 211 1.24 -29.79 2.56
C GLU A 211 2.21 -28.70 3.02
N GLU A 212 3.14 -28.27 2.17
CA GLU A 212 4.04 -27.15 2.45
C GLU A 212 3.25 -25.84 2.58
N VAL A 213 2.32 -25.57 1.66
CA VAL A 213 1.45 -24.38 1.73
C VAL A 213 0.66 -24.37 3.04
N TYR A 214 0.11 -25.50 3.45
CA TYR A 214 -0.65 -25.61 4.71
C TYR A 214 0.24 -25.34 5.91
N GLN A 215 1.44 -25.93 5.95
CA GLN A 215 2.40 -25.70 7.02
C GLN A 215 2.83 -24.22 7.13
N LEU A 216 3.08 -23.55 6.00
CA LEU A 216 3.41 -22.12 5.98
C LEU A 216 2.26 -21.27 6.55
N LEU A 217 1.03 -21.59 6.20
CA LEU A 217 -0.17 -20.91 6.71
C LEU A 217 -0.37 -21.14 8.21
N ASP A 218 -0.23 -22.38 8.68
CA ASP A 218 -0.34 -22.74 10.09
C ASP A 218 0.72 -22.03 10.94
N ASN A 219 1.97 -22.05 10.48
CA ASN A 219 3.07 -21.39 11.18
C ASN A 219 2.84 -19.88 11.28
N ALA A 220 2.46 -19.22 10.20
CA ALA A 220 2.33 -17.78 10.16
C ALA A 220 1.19 -17.26 11.04
N ILE A 221 0.08 -17.98 11.14
CA ILE A 221 -1.06 -17.53 11.96
C ILE A 221 -0.81 -17.69 13.47
N THR A 222 0.14 -18.53 13.87
CA THR A 222 0.50 -18.75 15.26
C THR A 222 1.52 -17.76 15.82
N ILE A 223 2.19 -16.99 14.95
CA ILE A 223 3.18 -15.99 15.37
C ILE A 223 2.53 -14.92 16.25
N LYS A 224 3.14 -14.66 17.40
CA LYS A 224 2.67 -13.66 18.37
C LYS A 224 3.52 -12.37 18.33
N PRO A 225 2.91 -11.20 18.53
CA PRO A 225 1.46 -10.98 18.54
C PRO A 225 0.89 -11.34 17.17
N LYS A 226 -0.39 -11.75 17.10
CA LYS A 226 -1.06 -12.22 15.88
C LYS A 226 -0.89 -11.21 14.76
N ARG A 227 0.04 -11.51 13.86
CA ARG A 227 0.59 -10.53 12.93
C ARG A 227 -0.07 -10.60 11.56
N GLN A 228 -0.33 -11.81 11.10
CA GLN A 228 -0.81 -12.07 9.77
C GLN A 228 -2.34 -12.15 9.76
N MET A 229 -2.96 -11.07 9.31
CA MET A 229 -4.42 -11.00 9.20
C MET A 229 -4.91 -11.40 7.82
N SER A 230 -4.11 -11.16 6.81
CA SER A 230 -4.41 -11.43 5.40
C SER A 230 -3.31 -12.29 4.81
N VAL A 231 -3.63 -13.06 3.81
CA VAL A 231 -2.65 -13.79 2.99
C VAL A 231 -2.85 -13.44 1.53
N GLN A 232 -1.76 -13.24 0.82
CA GLN A 232 -1.72 -13.04 -0.62
C GLN A 232 -0.94 -14.16 -1.27
N PHE A 233 -1.61 -14.96 -2.07
CA PHE A 233 -0.97 -15.93 -2.94
C PHE A 233 -0.40 -15.21 -4.16
N SER A 234 0.86 -15.51 -4.46
CA SER A 234 1.67 -14.86 -5.48
C SER A 234 2.58 -15.91 -6.14
N GLY A 235 3.63 -15.45 -6.77
CA GLY A 235 4.61 -16.26 -7.48
C GLY A 235 4.84 -15.69 -8.87
N GLY A 236 5.14 -16.55 -9.85
CA GLY A 236 5.07 -16.14 -11.24
C GLY A 236 3.63 -15.80 -11.61
N GLU A 237 2.79 -16.82 -11.69
CA GLU A 237 1.34 -16.68 -11.76
C GLU A 237 0.70 -17.74 -10.85
N PRO A 238 0.11 -17.38 -9.72
CA PRO A 238 -0.37 -18.33 -8.72
C PRO A 238 -1.49 -19.24 -9.23
N THR A 239 -2.27 -18.77 -10.21
CA THR A 239 -3.36 -19.57 -10.78
C THR A 239 -2.88 -20.77 -11.61
N LEU A 240 -1.57 -20.86 -11.92
CA LEU A 240 -0.98 -22.03 -12.56
C LEU A 240 -0.76 -23.19 -11.58
N SER A 241 -0.57 -22.90 -10.30
CA SER A 241 -0.42 -23.95 -9.29
C SER A 241 -1.71 -24.79 -9.20
N PRO A 242 -1.61 -26.13 -9.20
CA PRO A 242 -2.75 -27.02 -9.02
C PRO A 242 -3.39 -26.83 -7.63
N HIS A 243 -2.63 -26.35 -6.66
CA HIS A 243 -3.06 -26.16 -5.27
C HIS A 243 -3.66 -24.78 -4.97
N PHE A 244 -3.83 -23.90 -5.99
CA PHE A 244 -4.30 -22.53 -5.80
C PHE A 244 -5.65 -22.44 -5.06
N LEU A 245 -6.64 -23.23 -5.48
CA LEU A 245 -7.97 -23.19 -4.85
C LEU A 245 -7.95 -23.82 -3.46
N ASP A 246 -7.18 -24.89 -3.26
CA ASP A 246 -7.03 -25.56 -1.96
C ASP A 246 -6.33 -24.64 -0.96
N ALA A 247 -5.30 -23.92 -1.39
CA ALA A 247 -4.60 -22.94 -0.56
C ALA A 247 -5.54 -21.83 -0.07
N ILE A 248 -6.39 -21.30 -0.95
CA ILE A 248 -7.41 -20.31 -0.60
C ILE A 248 -8.39 -20.86 0.42
N ALA A 249 -8.92 -22.06 0.18
CA ALA A 249 -9.89 -22.71 1.06
C ALA A 249 -9.30 -22.97 2.45
N TYR A 250 -8.06 -23.44 2.50
CA TYR A 250 -7.38 -23.69 3.76
C TYR A 250 -7.09 -22.41 4.54
N ALA A 251 -6.60 -21.36 3.89
CA ALA A 251 -6.37 -20.05 4.52
C ALA A 251 -7.66 -19.49 5.14
N ARG A 252 -8.78 -19.60 4.42
CA ARG A 252 -10.09 -19.21 4.95
C ARG A 252 -10.50 -20.05 6.18
N LYS A 253 -10.30 -21.36 6.13
CA LYS A 253 -10.58 -22.28 7.24
C LYS A 253 -9.79 -21.91 8.49
N LEU A 254 -8.52 -21.51 8.35
CA LEU A 254 -7.66 -21.07 9.45
C LEU A 254 -8.08 -19.71 10.05
N GLY A 255 -8.95 -18.96 9.37
CA GLY A 255 -9.45 -17.67 9.87
C GLY A 255 -8.65 -16.45 9.43
N TYR A 256 -7.89 -16.54 8.33
CA TYR A 256 -7.34 -15.34 7.71
C TYR A 256 -8.47 -14.39 7.30
N TYR A 257 -8.33 -13.11 7.69
CA TYR A 257 -9.39 -12.11 7.48
C TYR A 257 -9.62 -11.83 5.99
N SER A 258 -8.56 -11.76 5.21
CA SER A 258 -8.62 -11.53 3.77
C SER A 258 -7.68 -12.49 3.04
N VAL A 259 -8.23 -13.28 2.15
CA VAL A 259 -7.47 -14.11 1.23
C VAL A 259 -7.42 -13.42 -0.12
N GLN A 260 -6.22 -13.21 -0.63
CA GLN A 260 -5.92 -12.38 -1.80
C GLN A 260 -5.08 -13.16 -2.80
N ALA A 261 -5.09 -12.73 -4.06
CA ALA A 261 -4.22 -13.26 -5.10
C ALA A 261 -3.63 -12.11 -5.93
N ALA A 262 -2.30 -12.11 -6.10
CA ALA A 262 -1.63 -11.28 -7.09
C ALA A 262 -1.61 -12.05 -8.42
N THR A 263 -2.27 -11.53 -9.46
CA THR A 263 -2.48 -12.27 -10.70
C THR A 263 -2.40 -11.38 -11.93
N ASN A 264 -1.95 -11.97 -13.03
CA ASN A 264 -2.04 -11.33 -14.35
C ASN A 264 -3.45 -11.39 -14.97
N GLY A 265 -4.37 -12.16 -14.41
CA GLY A 265 -5.77 -12.22 -14.78
C GLY A 265 -6.09 -13.11 -15.99
N ILE A 266 -5.09 -13.70 -16.67
CA ILE A 266 -5.33 -14.48 -17.90
C ILE A 266 -6.30 -15.62 -17.64
N ARG A 267 -6.09 -16.42 -16.59
CA ARG A 267 -6.98 -17.56 -16.28
C ARG A 267 -8.39 -17.11 -15.91
N PHE A 268 -8.52 -16.02 -15.18
CA PHE A 268 -9.83 -15.42 -14.85
C PHE A 268 -10.57 -14.91 -16.09
N ALA A 269 -9.85 -14.52 -17.14
CA ALA A 269 -10.45 -14.12 -18.41
C ALA A 269 -10.75 -15.30 -19.33
N GLN A 270 -9.93 -16.36 -19.32
CA GLN A 270 -10.06 -17.49 -20.24
C GLN A 270 -11.05 -18.57 -19.79
N GLU A 271 -11.10 -18.85 -18.48
CA GLU A 271 -11.90 -19.96 -17.96
C GLU A 271 -13.25 -19.47 -17.40
N PRO A 272 -14.37 -19.68 -18.10
CA PRO A 272 -15.69 -19.38 -17.56
C PRO A 272 -15.93 -20.10 -16.22
N GLY A 273 -16.38 -19.37 -15.22
CA GLY A 273 -16.65 -19.93 -13.89
C GLY A 273 -15.45 -20.09 -12.96
N PHE A 274 -14.21 -19.88 -13.42
CA PHE A 274 -13.04 -19.97 -12.53
C PHE A 274 -13.09 -18.93 -11.39
N ALA A 275 -13.51 -17.70 -11.69
CA ALA A 275 -13.71 -16.66 -10.67
C ALA A 275 -14.74 -17.10 -9.61
N ARG A 276 -15.81 -17.78 -10.00
CA ARG A 276 -16.82 -18.32 -9.06
C ARG A 276 -16.22 -19.40 -8.16
N LYS A 277 -15.46 -20.35 -8.72
CA LYS A 277 -14.75 -21.37 -7.94
C LYS A 277 -13.78 -20.74 -6.93
N ALA A 278 -13.02 -19.71 -7.34
CA ALA A 278 -12.12 -18.99 -6.46
C ALA A 278 -12.89 -18.26 -5.34
N LYS A 279 -14.04 -17.67 -5.64
CA LYS A 279 -14.92 -17.05 -4.63
C LYS A 279 -15.47 -18.07 -3.64
N GLU A 280 -15.94 -19.22 -4.11
CA GLU A 280 -16.44 -20.31 -3.28
C GLU A 280 -15.35 -20.86 -2.36
N ALA A 281 -14.12 -20.99 -2.85
CA ALA A 281 -12.95 -21.32 -2.03
C ALA A 281 -12.66 -20.26 -0.96
N GLY A 282 -12.99 -18.99 -1.21
CA GLY A 282 -12.83 -17.90 -0.24
C GLY A 282 -11.99 -16.72 -0.71
N LEU A 283 -11.62 -16.66 -1.99
CA LEU A 283 -10.91 -15.50 -2.54
C LEU A 283 -11.77 -14.25 -2.37
N ARG A 284 -11.18 -13.25 -1.73
CA ARG A 284 -11.84 -11.98 -1.47
C ARG A 284 -11.39 -10.88 -2.40
N LEU A 285 -10.11 -10.84 -2.72
CA LEU A 285 -9.47 -9.73 -3.41
C LEU A 285 -8.52 -10.22 -4.49
N ALA A 286 -8.62 -9.69 -5.69
CA ALA A 286 -7.66 -9.89 -6.76
C ALA A 286 -6.82 -8.61 -6.95
N TYR A 287 -5.52 -8.73 -6.71
CA TYR A 287 -4.52 -7.74 -7.10
C TYR A 287 -4.16 -7.99 -8.55
N LEU A 288 -4.89 -7.32 -9.44
CA LEU A 288 -4.80 -7.51 -10.87
C LEU A 288 -3.77 -6.56 -11.48
N GLN A 289 -2.73 -7.10 -12.08
CA GLN A 289 -1.75 -6.31 -12.85
C GLN A 289 -2.47 -5.52 -13.96
N PHE A 290 -2.19 -4.19 -14.03
CA PHE A 290 -2.92 -3.26 -14.90
C PHE A 290 -2.08 -2.00 -15.19
N ASP A 291 -1.11 -2.06 -16.07
CA ASP A 291 -0.08 -1.01 -16.19
C ASP A 291 -0.49 0.20 -17.04
N GLY A 292 -1.62 0.13 -17.73
CA GLY A 292 -2.12 1.23 -18.52
C GLY A 292 -3.44 0.92 -19.22
N VAL A 293 -4.07 1.95 -19.76
CA VAL A 293 -5.32 1.87 -20.52
C VAL A 293 -5.00 1.72 -22.00
N GLY A 294 -5.48 0.64 -22.59
CA GLY A 294 -5.20 0.24 -23.98
C GLY A 294 -4.10 -0.83 -24.11
N ASN A 295 -4.11 -1.55 -25.22
CA ASN A 295 -3.16 -2.63 -25.46
C ASN A 295 -1.72 -2.10 -25.65
N ASP A 296 -1.55 -0.97 -26.30
CA ASP A 296 -0.23 -0.36 -26.55
C ASP A 296 0.46 0.05 -25.24
N ALA A 297 -0.28 0.60 -24.28
CA ALA A 297 0.22 0.96 -22.96
C ALA A 297 0.71 -0.26 -22.15
N ASN A 298 0.33 -1.47 -22.54
CA ASN A 298 0.72 -2.73 -21.91
C ASN A 298 1.73 -3.55 -22.76
N SER A 299 2.26 -3.01 -23.84
CA SER A 299 3.13 -3.72 -24.81
C SER A 299 4.41 -4.28 -24.20
N HIS A 300 4.99 -3.61 -23.18
CA HIS A 300 6.14 -4.09 -22.41
C HIS A 300 5.87 -5.42 -21.68
N ARG A 301 4.62 -5.83 -21.51
CA ARG A 301 4.22 -7.13 -20.95
C ARG A 301 4.22 -8.26 -22.00
N LYS A 302 4.52 -7.96 -23.26
CA LYS A 302 4.72 -8.92 -24.36
C LYS A 302 3.48 -9.78 -24.67
N VAL A 303 2.29 -9.20 -24.54
CA VAL A 303 1.00 -9.81 -24.90
C VAL A 303 0.18 -8.79 -25.71
N LYS A 304 -0.28 -9.17 -26.90
CA LYS A 304 -0.90 -8.22 -27.85
C LYS A 304 -2.22 -7.63 -27.34
N ASN A 305 -3.11 -8.47 -26.78
CA ASN A 305 -4.45 -8.09 -26.34
C ASN A 305 -4.58 -8.07 -24.80
N LEU A 306 -3.53 -7.67 -24.10
CA LEU A 306 -3.50 -7.78 -22.63
C LEU A 306 -4.57 -6.90 -21.96
N PHE A 307 -4.84 -5.71 -22.49
CA PHE A 307 -5.89 -4.86 -21.96
C PHE A 307 -7.29 -5.49 -22.07
N ASP A 308 -7.60 -6.14 -23.20
CA ASP A 308 -8.88 -6.85 -23.38
C ASP A 308 -9.00 -8.02 -22.36
N VAL A 309 -7.89 -8.71 -22.10
CA VAL A 309 -7.81 -9.74 -21.04
C VAL A 309 -8.15 -9.13 -19.68
N LYS A 310 -7.60 -7.93 -19.35
CA LYS A 310 -7.90 -7.27 -18.08
C LYS A 310 -9.35 -6.88 -17.96
N LEU A 311 -9.92 -6.31 -19.00
CA LEU A 311 -11.34 -5.94 -19.00
C LEU A 311 -12.23 -7.17 -18.73
N ARG A 312 -11.98 -8.29 -19.41
CA ARG A 312 -12.73 -9.53 -19.19
C ARG A 312 -12.50 -10.09 -17.79
N ALA A 313 -11.27 -10.10 -17.30
CA ALA A 313 -10.98 -10.57 -15.95
C ALA A 313 -11.71 -9.74 -14.88
N ILE A 314 -11.75 -8.40 -15.01
CA ILE A 314 -12.46 -7.51 -14.08
C ILE A 314 -13.97 -7.85 -14.06
N GLU A 315 -14.58 -8.05 -15.24
CA GLU A 315 -16.01 -8.42 -15.30
C GLU A 315 -16.28 -9.75 -14.60
N ASN A 316 -15.50 -10.79 -14.91
CA ASN A 316 -15.70 -12.12 -14.32
C ASN A 316 -15.46 -12.12 -12.80
N LEU A 317 -14.47 -11.37 -12.31
CA LEU A 317 -14.20 -11.19 -10.88
C LEU A 317 -15.34 -10.44 -10.19
N PHE A 318 -15.83 -9.36 -10.78
CA PHE A 318 -16.93 -8.58 -10.26
C PHE A 318 -18.23 -9.37 -10.19
N GLU A 319 -18.59 -10.12 -11.26
CA GLU A 319 -19.75 -11.00 -11.29
C GLU A 319 -19.69 -12.05 -10.19
N ALA A 320 -18.49 -12.62 -9.94
CA ALA A 320 -18.28 -13.58 -8.86
C ALA A 320 -18.29 -12.96 -7.46
N GLY A 321 -18.27 -11.64 -7.34
CA GLY A 321 -18.23 -10.93 -6.06
C GLY A 321 -16.83 -10.89 -5.43
N ILE A 322 -15.79 -10.86 -6.24
CA ILE A 322 -14.39 -10.66 -5.84
C ILE A 322 -14.02 -9.20 -6.09
N ASP A 323 -13.44 -8.54 -5.08
CA ASP A 323 -12.97 -7.17 -5.20
C ASP A 323 -11.72 -7.10 -6.08
N VAL A 324 -11.61 -6.04 -6.88
CA VAL A 324 -10.49 -5.82 -7.78
C VAL A 324 -9.66 -4.62 -7.33
N VAL A 325 -8.35 -4.85 -7.20
CA VAL A 325 -7.32 -3.82 -7.03
C VAL A 325 -6.52 -3.76 -8.33
N LEU A 326 -6.41 -2.59 -8.93
CA LEU A 326 -5.52 -2.37 -10.08
C LEU A 326 -4.10 -2.20 -9.56
N VAL A 327 -3.19 -3.05 -10.00
CA VAL A 327 -1.76 -2.98 -9.64
C VAL A 327 -0.99 -2.47 -10.84
N VAL A 328 -0.37 -1.31 -10.68
CA VAL A 328 0.28 -0.57 -11.76
C VAL A 328 1.76 -0.42 -11.46
N THR A 329 2.61 -1.14 -12.16
CA THR A 329 4.05 -0.91 -12.07
C THR A 329 4.40 0.35 -12.87
N LEU A 330 4.99 1.34 -12.22
CA LEU A 330 5.36 2.61 -12.83
C LEU A 330 6.87 2.69 -13.06
N VAL A 331 7.23 2.90 -14.32
CA VAL A 331 8.60 3.13 -14.76
C VAL A 331 8.66 4.51 -15.43
N ASN A 332 9.52 5.38 -14.91
CA ASN A 332 9.67 6.72 -15.50
C ASN A 332 10.08 6.61 -16.97
N THR A 333 9.54 7.47 -17.82
CA THR A 333 9.72 7.49 -19.28
C THR A 333 9.19 6.26 -20.06
N VAL A 334 8.53 5.32 -19.38
CA VAL A 334 7.92 4.13 -20.02
C VAL A 334 6.41 4.19 -19.99
N ASN A 335 5.83 4.31 -18.78
CA ASN A 335 4.37 4.34 -18.61
C ASN A 335 3.89 5.30 -17.50
N ASN A 336 4.72 6.23 -17.06
CA ASN A 336 4.33 7.21 -16.05
C ASN A 336 3.25 8.19 -16.56
N ASP A 337 3.04 8.30 -17.86
CA ASP A 337 1.91 8.98 -18.49
C ASP A 337 0.56 8.27 -18.27
N GLN A 338 0.58 6.99 -17.91
CA GLN A 338 -0.61 6.19 -17.64
C GLN A 338 -1.24 6.42 -16.27
N VAL A 339 -0.62 7.19 -15.38
CA VAL A 339 -1.17 7.51 -14.06
C VAL A 339 -2.57 8.14 -14.17
N GLY A 340 -2.73 9.15 -15.02
CA GLY A 340 -4.01 9.81 -15.26
C GLY A 340 -5.06 8.90 -15.90
N PRO A 341 -4.76 8.25 -17.02
CA PRO A 341 -5.67 7.30 -17.66
C PRO A 341 -6.19 6.20 -16.71
N VAL A 342 -5.31 5.61 -15.90
CA VAL A 342 -5.71 4.56 -14.93
C VAL A 342 -6.63 5.11 -13.85
N ILE A 343 -6.37 6.32 -13.34
CA ILE A 343 -7.26 6.96 -12.35
C ILE A 343 -8.64 7.25 -12.97
N ARG A 344 -8.68 7.78 -14.20
CA ARG A 344 -9.96 8.00 -14.92
C ARG A 344 -10.73 6.70 -15.09
N PHE A 345 -10.07 5.66 -15.57
CA PHE A 345 -10.68 4.33 -15.70
C PHE A 345 -11.28 3.83 -14.38
N ALA A 346 -10.55 3.96 -13.28
CA ALA A 346 -11.02 3.52 -11.97
C ALA A 346 -12.19 4.37 -11.43
N LEU A 347 -12.21 5.68 -11.68
CA LEU A 347 -13.32 6.56 -11.30
C LEU A 347 -14.61 6.20 -12.04
N GLU A 348 -14.52 5.98 -13.35
CA GLU A 348 -15.66 5.58 -14.19
C GLU A 348 -16.22 4.21 -13.81
N ASN A 349 -15.34 3.30 -13.38
CA ASN A 349 -15.66 1.93 -12.99
C ASN A 349 -15.55 1.69 -11.48
N SER A 350 -15.81 2.73 -10.67
CA SER A 350 -15.65 2.69 -9.21
C SER A 350 -16.59 1.71 -8.50
N ASP A 351 -17.62 1.23 -9.17
CA ASP A 351 -18.48 0.14 -8.73
C ASP A 351 -17.78 -1.24 -8.80
N LYS A 352 -16.80 -1.41 -9.70
CA LYS A 352 -16.05 -2.66 -9.94
C LYS A 352 -14.62 -2.61 -9.39
N VAL A 353 -14.00 -1.43 -9.40
CA VAL A 353 -12.64 -1.19 -8.92
C VAL A 353 -12.69 -0.40 -7.63
N SER A 354 -12.03 -0.90 -6.58
CA SER A 354 -12.05 -0.27 -5.25
C SER A 354 -10.76 0.44 -4.88
N PHE A 355 -9.67 0.08 -5.55
CA PHE A 355 -8.35 0.49 -5.13
C PHE A 355 -7.39 0.48 -6.33
N ILE A 356 -6.49 1.46 -6.37
CA ILE A 356 -5.37 1.49 -7.30
C ILE A 356 -4.08 1.44 -6.47
N ALA A 357 -3.25 0.43 -6.71
CA ALA A 357 -1.94 0.26 -6.09
C ALA A 357 -0.85 0.55 -7.12
N PHE A 358 -0.40 1.79 -7.17
CA PHE A 358 0.75 2.16 -7.96
C PHE A 358 2.03 1.64 -7.31
N GLN A 359 2.89 1.02 -8.08
CA GLN A 359 4.14 0.46 -7.62
C GLN A 359 5.31 1.08 -8.40
N PRO A 360 5.95 2.12 -7.87
CA PRO A 360 7.21 2.59 -8.43
C PRO A 360 8.17 1.43 -8.64
N VAL A 361 8.84 1.40 -9.78
CA VAL A 361 9.75 0.32 -10.17
C VAL A 361 10.84 0.09 -9.10
N SER A 362 11.11 -1.17 -8.84
CA SER A 362 12.24 -1.65 -8.06
C SER A 362 13.12 -2.46 -9.03
N PHE A 363 14.36 -2.04 -9.20
CA PHE A 363 15.30 -2.70 -10.10
C PHE A 363 15.86 -3.95 -9.45
N THR A 364 15.14 -5.03 -9.62
CA THR A 364 15.44 -6.35 -9.07
C THR A 364 14.91 -7.44 -9.99
N GLY A 365 15.31 -8.68 -9.78
CA GLY A 365 14.96 -9.78 -10.66
C GLY A 365 15.52 -9.59 -12.05
N ARG A 366 14.66 -9.51 -13.08
CA ARG A 366 15.09 -9.35 -14.47
C ARG A 366 15.81 -8.04 -14.72
N ASP A 367 15.48 -6.99 -13.97
CA ASP A 367 16.00 -5.64 -14.15
C ASP A 367 17.17 -5.32 -13.20
N GLU A 368 17.68 -6.29 -12.46
CA GLU A 368 18.76 -6.07 -11.49
C GLU A 368 20.07 -5.62 -12.15
N ALA A 369 20.34 -6.04 -13.37
CA ALA A 369 21.55 -5.66 -14.12
C ALA A 369 21.41 -4.34 -14.90
N ILE A 370 20.50 -3.47 -14.49
CA ILE A 370 20.27 -2.17 -15.17
C ILE A 370 21.51 -1.26 -15.10
N SER A 371 21.83 -0.56 -16.20
CA SER A 371 22.92 0.42 -16.19
C SER A 371 22.55 1.66 -15.33
N ASP A 372 23.58 2.38 -14.87
CA ASP A 372 23.39 3.59 -14.05
C ASP A 372 22.57 4.67 -14.80
N GLU A 373 22.84 4.86 -16.10
CA GLU A 373 22.12 5.83 -16.93
C GLU A 373 20.65 5.43 -17.11
N ALA A 374 20.39 4.16 -17.38
CA ALA A 374 19.03 3.65 -17.53
C ALA A 374 18.28 3.74 -16.20
N ARG A 375 18.92 3.38 -15.09
CA ARG A 375 18.35 3.47 -13.74
C ARG A 375 18.00 4.91 -13.39
N ALA A 376 18.91 5.86 -13.58
CA ALA A 376 18.67 7.28 -13.31
C ALA A 376 17.49 7.83 -14.14
N ARG A 377 17.37 7.42 -15.42
CA ARG A 377 16.27 7.84 -16.28
C ARG A 377 14.93 7.20 -15.88
N GLN A 378 14.95 5.93 -15.50
CA GLN A 378 13.74 5.14 -15.21
C GLN A 378 13.31 5.18 -13.76
N ARG A 379 14.12 5.77 -12.84
CA ARG A 379 13.78 5.90 -11.43
C ARG A 379 12.47 6.66 -11.26
N TYR A 380 11.54 6.01 -10.55
CA TYR A 380 10.27 6.59 -10.15
C TYR A 380 10.10 6.44 -8.64
N THR A 381 9.60 7.47 -7.95
CA THR A 381 9.46 7.50 -6.49
C THR A 381 8.05 7.87 -6.08
N LEU A 382 7.74 7.78 -4.78
CA LEU A 382 6.41 8.16 -4.27
C LEU A 382 6.10 9.66 -4.47
N SER A 383 7.12 10.53 -4.46
CA SER A 383 6.92 11.94 -4.77
C SER A 383 6.65 12.20 -6.25
N HIS A 384 7.24 11.43 -7.17
CA HIS A 384 6.84 11.45 -8.58
C HIS A 384 5.37 11.09 -8.75
N LEU A 385 4.90 10.03 -8.06
CA LEU A 385 3.50 9.62 -8.12
C LEU A 385 2.56 10.74 -7.69
N ALA A 386 2.82 11.38 -6.55
CA ALA A 386 1.96 12.43 -6.03
C ALA A 386 1.89 13.64 -6.99
N GLU A 387 3.03 14.02 -7.58
CA GLU A 387 3.11 15.10 -8.58
C GLU A 387 2.42 14.70 -9.91
N ASP A 388 2.61 13.48 -10.38
CA ASP A 388 1.96 13.00 -11.60
C ASP A 388 0.44 12.90 -11.46
N VAL A 389 -0.07 12.45 -10.30
CA VAL A 389 -1.51 12.46 -10.03
C VAL A 389 -2.06 13.89 -10.09
N LYS A 390 -1.37 14.85 -9.46
CA LYS A 390 -1.75 16.28 -9.57
C LYS A 390 -1.70 16.77 -11.00
N ARG A 391 -0.58 16.57 -11.67
CA ARG A 391 -0.32 17.10 -13.02
C ARG A 391 -1.28 16.52 -14.07
N GLN A 392 -1.54 15.20 -14.01
CA GLN A 392 -2.33 14.52 -15.04
C GLN A 392 -3.84 14.55 -14.78
N THR A 393 -4.27 14.77 -13.54
CA THR A 393 -5.68 14.65 -13.16
C THR A 393 -6.22 15.82 -12.36
N GLY A 394 -5.39 16.54 -11.63
CA GLY A 394 -5.82 17.55 -10.67
C GLY A 394 -6.60 17.01 -9.48
N VAL A 395 -6.68 15.67 -9.29
CA VAL A 395 -7.54 15.08 -8.24
C VAL A 395 -6.98 15.25 -6.83
N THR A 396 -5.68 15.43 -6.68
CA THR A 396 -5.04 15.57 -5.35
C THR A 396 -3.97 16.64 -5.33
N GLU A 397 -3.74 17.18 -4.13
CA GLU A 397 -2.62 18.06 -3.82
C GLU A 397 -1.56 17.29 -3.02
N PRO A 398 -0.29 17.21 -3.48
CA PRO A 398 0.75 16.40 -2.84
C PRO A 398 0.92 16.69 -1.34
N LEU A 399 0.93 17.96 -0.96
CA LEU A 399 1.17 18.39 0.42
C LEU A 399 -0.08 18.43 1.31
N ARG A 400 -1.26 18.06 0.79
CA ARG A 400 -2.50 18.03 1.55
C ARG A 400 -3.09 16.64 1.64
N ASP A 401 -3.16 15.92 0.51
CA ASP A 401 -4.06 14.78 0.36
C ASP A 401 -3.38 13.43 0.59
N TRP A 402 -2.05 13.40 0.65
CA TRP A 402 -1.28 12.16 0.79
C TRP A 402 -0.82 11.91 2.21
N PHE A 403 -0.95 10.67 2.64
CA PHE A 403 -0.56 10.20 3.98
C PHE A 403 0.31 8.95 3.86
N PRO A 404 1.29 8.75 4.76
CA PRO A 404 1.98 7.47 4.81
C PRO A 404 0.98 6.37 5.18
N LEU A 405 1.10 5.20 4.58
CA LEU A 405 0.23 4.05 4.90
C LEU A 405 0.24 3.73 6.40
N SER A 406 1.37 3.97 7.06
CA SER A 406 1.53 3.78 8.51
C SER A 406 0.69 4.74 9.37
N ALA A 407 0.19 5.85 8.84
CA ALA A 407 -0.73 6.74 9.56
C ALA A 407 -2.02 6.01 10.00
N ALA A 408 -2.44 5.00 9.23
CA ALA A 408 -3.56 4.13 9.60
C ALA A 408 -3.37 3.41 10.95
N GLY A 409 -2.15 3.36 11.50
CA GLY A 409 -1.86 2.78 12.80
C GLY A 409 -2.67 3.40 13.95
N ALA A 410 -2.89 4.72 13.93
CA ALA A 410 -3.71 5.40 14.93
C ALA A 410 -5.18 4.92 14.92
N ILE A 411 -5.73 4.69 13.72
CA ILE A 411 -7.09 4.14 13.57
C ILE A 411 -7.14 2.67 13.99
N SER A 412 -6.09 1.89 13.71
CA SER A 412 -5.99 0.50 14.19
C SER A 412 -6.03 0.42 15.72
N ASP A 413 -5.29 1.28 16.39
CA ASP A 413 -5.25 1.30 17.87
C ASP A 413 -6.62 1.70 18.43
N LEU A 414 -7.29 2.67 17.82
CA LEU A 414 -8.64 3.05 18.20
C LEU A 414 -9.66 1.91 17.99
N THR A 415 -9.57 1.19 16.88
CA THR A 415 -10.47 0.06 16.63
C THR A 415 -10.24 -1.10 17.57
N ASP A 416 -9.00 -1.36 17.98
CA ASP A 416 -8.69 -2.36 19.00
C ASP A 416 -9.26 -1.96 20.37
N LEU A 417 -9.15 -0.67 20.75
CA LEU A 417 -9.79 -0.15 21.97
C LEU A 417 -11.31 -0.30 21.94
N LEU A 418 -11.97 0.00 20.81
CA LEU A 418 -13.43 -0.16 20.66
C LEU A 418 -13.89 -1.61 20.75
N LYS A 419 -13.07 -2.56 20.28
CA LYS A 419 -13.33 -4.00 20.43
C LYS A 419 -13.09 -4.48 21.86
N GLY A 420 -12.22 -3.83 22.61
CA GLY A 420 -11.88 -4.17 23.98
C GLY A 420 -10.82 -5.28 24.11
N PRO A 421 -10.66 -5.88 25.30
CA PRO A 421 -9.60 -6.85 25.61
C PRO A 421 -9.58 -8.09 24.71
N GLY A 422 -10.73 -8.48 24.14
CA GLY A 422 -10.85 -9.59 23.19
C GLY A 422 -10.48 -9.24 21.75
N ALA A 423 -9.97 -8.02 21.49
CA ALA A 423 -9.56 -7.62 20.15
C ALA A 423 -8.40 -8.50 19.66
N ASP A 424 -8.58 -9.10 18.51
CA ASP A 424 -7.47 -9.75 17.80
C ASP A 424 -6.55 -8.69 17.18
N TRP A 425 -7.13 -7.87 16.31
CA TRP A 425 -6.49 -6.76 15.62
C TRP A 425 -7.54 -5.75 15.16
N GLY A 426 -7.18 -4.50 14.99
CA GLY A 426 -7.99 -3.54 14.27
C GLY A 426 -8.13 -3.89 12.79
N THR A 427 -8.99 -3.19 12.07
CA THR A 427 -9.30 -3.48 10.66
C THR A 427 -8.25 -2.97 9.68
N MET A 428 -7.43 -2.02 10.10
CA MET A 428 -6.38 -1.39 9.28
C MET A 428 -5.03 -1.62 9.95
N LYS A 429 -4.23 -2.51 9.38
CA LYS A 429 -2.93 -2.91 9.93
C LYS A 429 -1.82 -2.41 9.04
N CYS A 430 -1.25 -1.27 9.36
CA CYS A 430 -0.08 -0.80 8.67
C CYS A 430 0.88 -0.10 9.64
N GLY A 431 2.04 -0.68 9.83
CA GLY A 431 3.12 -0.13 10.66
C GLY A 431 4.44 -0.01 9.91
N CYS A 432 4.40 -0.02 8.56
CA CYS A 432 5.61 0.07 7.75
C CYS A 432 6.30 1.43 7.88
N HIS A 433 7.56 1.48 7.46
CA HIS A 433 8.30 2.74 7.34
C HIS A 433 7.54 3.74 6.44
N PRO A 434 7.52 5.03 6.75
CA PRO A 434 6.75 6.02 5.97
C PRO A 434 7.11 6.05 4.49
N ASN A 435 8.38 5.83 4.16
CA ASN A 435 8.86 5.81 2.78
C ASN A 435 8.60 4.48 2.03
N CYS A 436 7.87 3.53 2.64
CA CYS A 436 7.43 2.33 1.95
C CYS A 436 6.16 2.56 1.14
N GLY A 437 5.28 3.45 1.59
CA GLY A 437 4.04 3.66 0.87
C GLY A 437 3.22 4.83 1.39
N VAL A 438 2.46 5.39 0.47
CA VAL A 438 1.56 6.53 0.70
C VAL A 438 0.19 6.23 0.13
N ALA A 439 -0.84 6.87 0.64
CA ALA A 439 -2.19 6.74 0.13
C ALA A 439 -2.98 8.03 0.23
N THR A 440 -3.97 8.14 -0.63
CA THR A 440 -5.08 9.08 -0.58
C THR A 440 -6.39 8.36 -0.87
N ALA A 441 -7.52 9.00 -0.61
CA ALA A 441 -8.83 8.43 -0.87
C ALA A 441 -9.77 9.46 -1.47
N LEU A 442 -10.54 9.03 -2.46
CA LEU A 442 -11.59 9.82 -3.09
C LEU A 442 -12.95 9.29 -2.69
N MET A 443 -13.87 10.19 -2.35
CA MET A 443 -15.30 9.86 -2.27
C MET A 443 -15.90 10.03 -3.65
N VAL A 444 -16.54 8.98 -4.16
CA VAL A 444 -17.09 8.94 -5.52
C VAL A 444 -18.58 8.65 -5.48
N SER A 445 -19.39 9.47 -6.12
CA SER A 445 -20.81 9.20 -6.34
C SER A 445 -20.99 8.10 -7.35
N LYS A 446 -21.73 7.05 -6.99
CA LYS A 446 -22.01 5.94 -7.91
C LYS A 446 -22.87 6.37 -9.09
N LYS A 447 -23.79 7.30 -8.87
CA LYS A 447 -24.75 7.78 -9.89
C LYS A 447 -24.13 8.80 -10.84
N THR A 448 -23.53 9.85 -10.28
CA THR A 448 -23.06 10.99 -11.07
C THR A 448 -21.60 10.86 -11.47
N LYS A 449 -20.85 9.93 -10.84
CA LYS A 449 -19.39 9.78 -10.96
C LYS A 449 -18.61 11.03 -10.49
N GLU A 450 -19.29 11.98 -9.86
CA GLU A 450 -18.64 13.10 -9.18
C GLU A 450 -17.78 12.58 -8.04
N TRP A 451 -16.64 13.21 -7.80
CA TRP A 451 -15.69 12.80 -6.81
C TRP A 451 -15.08 13.99 -6.06
N ALA A 452 -14.61 13.75 -4.86
CA ALA A 452 -13.79 14.69 -4.10
C ALA A 452 -12.77 13.93 -3.23
N PRO A 453 -11.54 14.47 -3.03
CA PRO A 453 -10.64 13.94 -2.01
C PRO A 453 -11.29 14.00 -0.64
N LEU A 454 -11.15 12.94 0.16
CA LEU A 454 -11.66 12.94 1.54
C LEU A 454 -11.11 14.11 2.36
N THR A 455 -9.85 14.43 2.17
CA THR A 455 -9.12 15.51 2.84
C THR A 455 -9.61 16.91 2.49
N GLN A 456 -10.42 17.06 1.45
CA GLN A 456 -11.04 18.34 1.10
C GLN A 456 -12.10 18.77 2.13
N PHE A 457 -12.87 17.81 2.64
CA PHE A 457 -14.00 18.05 3.54
C PHE A 457 -13.85 17.38 4.91
N ILE A 458 -12.73 16.66 5.12
CA ILE A 458 -12.35 16.02 6.39
C ILE A 458 -10.95 16.48 6.77
N ASP A 459 -10.77 16.98 7.99
CA ASP A 459 -9.45 17.22 8.57
C ASP A 459 -8.86 15.89 9.07
N ALA A 460 -8.22 15.15 8.15
CA ALA A 460 -7.70 13.83 8.43
C ALA A 460 -6.54 13.84 9.43
N GLU A 461 -5.69 14.88 9.45
CA GLU A 461 -4.60 15.01 10.44
C GLU A 461 -5.17 15.14 11.85
N SER A 462 -6.17 16.01 12.03
CA SER A 462 -6.85 16.15 13.33
C SER A 462 -7.56 14.86 13.75
N ILE A 463 -8.16 14.10 12.83
CA ILE A 463 -8.78 12.80 13.18
C ILE A 463 -7.73 11.79 13.66
N LEU A 464 -6.55 11.74 13.02
CA LEU A 464 -5.47 10.86 13.45
C LEU A 464 -4.95 11.24 14.85
N ASP A 465 -4.80 12.52 15.13
CA ASP A 465 -4.39 13.01 16.44
C ASP A 465 -5.45 12.76 17.51
N ASP A 466 -6.72 12.98 17.19
CA ASP A 466 -7.83 12.65 18.08
C ASP A 466 -7.89 11.14 18.38
N ALA A 467 -7.71 10.30 17.36
CA ALA A 467 -7.69 8.85 17.54
C ALA A 467 -6.59 8.41 18.52
N ARG A 468 -5.41 9.05 18.45
CA ARG A 468 -4.33 8.82 19.42
C ARG A 468 -4.73 9.26 20.83
N LEU A 469 -5.26 10.48 20.98
CA LEU A 469 -5.70 11.01 22.28
C LEU A 469 -6.80 10.15 22.91
N ILE A 470 -7.76 9.68 22.12
CA ILE A 470 -8.83 8.78 22.59
C ILE A 470 -8.23 7.45 23.06
N THR A 471 -7.35 6.87 22.26
CA THR A 471 -6.70 5.60 22.59
C THR A 471 -5.87 5.69 23.85
N ASP A 472 -5.17 6.82 24.06
CA ASP A 472 -4.37 7.05 25.25
C ASP A 472 -5.17 7.21 26.51
N SER A 473 -6.29 7.89 26.40
CA SER A 473 -7.16 8.07 27.55
C SER A 473 -7.83 6.78 27.98
N ALA A 474 -7.97 5.80 27.07
CA ALA A 474 -8.49 4.45 27.27
C ALA A 474 -9.73 4.41 28.19
N ARG A 475 -10.72 5.24 27.90
CA ARG A 475 -11.99 5.30 28.65
C ARG A 475 -12.87 4.10 28.29
N GLY A 476 -13.91 3.86 29.08
CA GLY A 476 -14.86 2.80 28.80
C GLY A 476 -15.51 2.93 27.40
N LYS A 477 -15.96 1.81 26.82
CA LYS A 477 -16.41 1.70 25.44
C LYS A 477 -17.42 2.78 25.02
N ALA A 478 -18.43 3.07 25.85
CA ALA A 478 -19.45 4.06 25.52
C ALA A 478 -18.84 5.47 25.34
N LEU A 479 -17.92 5.86 26.22
CA LEU A 479 -17.25 7.15 26.14
C LEU A 479 -16.29 7.21 24.95
N THR A 480 -15.59 6.12 24.66
CA THR A 480 -14.74 6.00 23.46
C THR A 480 -15.54 6.17 22.17
N VAL A 481 -16.72 5.53 22.06
CA VAL A 481 -17.63 5.70 20.92
C VAL A 481 -18.08 7.14 20.79
N PHE A 482 -18.49 7.77 21.90
CA PHE A 482 -18.91 9.16 21.91
C PHE A 482 -17.80 10.12 21.48
N GLN A 483 -16.58 9.93 22.00
CA GLN A 483 -15.42 10.74 21.61
C GLN A 483 -15.06 10.57 20.14
N THR A 484 -15.13 9.34 19.64
CA THR A 484 -14.89 9.05 18.22
C THR A 484 -15.92 9.74 17.35
N ALA A 485 -17.20 9.71 17.73
CA ALA A 485 -18.26 10.43 17.04
C ALA A 485 -18.04 11.96 17.06
N LEU A 486 -17.67 12.52 18.20
CA LEU A 486 -17.31 13.95 18.31
C LEU A 486 -16.14 14.31 17.39
N SER A 487 -15.10 13.48 17.33
CA SER A 487 -13.95 13.68 16.46
C SER A 487 -14.36 13.72 14.99
N VAL A 488 -15.16 12.76 14.54
CA VAL A 488 -15.64 12.71 13.14
C VAL A 488 -16.48 13.95 12.82
N VAL A 489 -17.43 14.33 13.70
CA VAL A 489 -18.34 15.48 13.47
C VAL A 489 -17.57 16.80 13.44
N ARG A 490 -16.65 17.03 14.39
CA ARG A 490 -15.91 18.29 14.46
C ARG A 490 -14.96 18.52 13.30
N ASN A 491 -14.44 17.43 12.74
CA ASN A 491 -13.46 17.45 11.63
C ASN A 491 -14.10 17.35 10.25
N TYR A 492 -15.43 17.31 10.14
CA TYR A 492 -16.17 17.33 8.89
C TYR A 492 -16.59 18.78 8.53
N ASP A 493 -16.36 19.19 7.28
CA ASP A 493 -16.82 20.49 6.74
C ASP A 493 -17.86 20.27 5.65
N PRO A 494 -19.16 20.45 5.94
CA PRO A 494 -20.25 20.22 4.99
C PRO A 494 -20.24 21.18 3.80
N ARG A 495 -19.57 22.34 3.90
CA ARG A 495 -19.47 23.33 2.79
C ARG A 495 -18.56 22.84 1.67
N LYS A 496 -17.60 21.96 2.01
CA LYS A 496 -16.60 21.41 1.10
C LYS A 496 -16.91 19.97 0.65
N ALA A 497 -17.96 19.38 1.22
CA ALA A 497 -18.38 18.04 0.87
C ALA A 497 -19.03 18.00 -0.52
N PRO A 498 -18.92 16.89 -1.26
CA PRO A 498 -19.61 16.70 -2.53
C PRO A 498 -21.12 16.87 -2.39
N LYS A 499 -21.77 17.39 -3.45
CA LYS A 499 -23.23 17.61 -3.44
C LYS A 499 -23.98 16.30 -3.16
N GLY A 500 -24.86 16.33 -2.16
CA GLY A 500 -25.65 15.16 -1.74
C GLY A 500 -24.93 14.23 -0.77
N PHE A 501 -23.65 14.43 -0.47
CA PHE A 501 -22.95 13.71 0.59
C PHE A 501 -23.27 14.35 1.96
N ARG A 502 -23.59 13.53 2.95
CA ARG A 502 -24.00 13.99 4.30
C ARG A 502 -23.10 13.40 5.37
N LEU A 503 -23.04 14.07 6.50
CA LEU A 503 -22.33 13.60 7.70
C LEU A 503 -22.72 12.17 8.10
N ILE A 504 -24.00 11.82 7.98
CA ILE A 504 -24.47 10.46 8.31
C ILE A 504 -23.87 9.40 7.38
N ASP A 505 -23.60 9.74 6.11
CA ASP A 505 -22.97 8.82 5.16
C ASP A 505 -21.51 8.59 5.53
N LEU A 506 -20.83 9.66 6.01
CA LEU A 506 -19.47 9.54 6.55
C LEU A 506 -19.43 8.66 7.81
N ILE A 507 -20.34 8.89 8.76
CA ILE A 507 -20.41 8.13 10.02
C ILE A 507 -20.64 6.63 9.71
N LYS A 508 -21.57 6.31 8.79
CA LYS A 508 -21.82 4.92 8.37
C LYS A 508 -20.58 4.27 7.74
N LYS A 509 -19.84 5.01 6.90
CA LYS A 509 -18.60 4.50 6.29
C LYS A 509 -17.52 4.26 7.33
N PHE A 510 -17.36 5.19 8.25
CA PHE A 510 -16.39 5.07 9.34
C PHE A 510 -16.73 3.90 10.27
N ASP A 511 -17.99 3.73 10.67
CA ASP A 511 -18.44 2.62 11.50
C ASP A 511 -18.21 1.26 10.82
N LYS A 512 -18.53 1.13 9.53
CA LYS A 512 -18.24 -0.07 8.75
C LYS A 512 -16.74 -0.42 8.79
N GLN A 513 -15.87 0.56 8.65
CA GLN A 513 -14.41 0.37 8.63
C GLN A 513 -13.83 0.09 10.02
N SER A 514 -14.44 0.66 11.04
CA SER A 514 -14.00 0.55 12.45
C SER A 514 -14.52 -0.69 13.16
N GLY A 515 -15.28 -1.54 12.50
CA GLY A 515 -15.74 -2.81 13.05
C GLY A 515 -17.20 -2.87 13.46
N GLY A 516 -18.01 -1.92 13.00
CA GLY A 516 -19.45 -1.96 13.19
C GLY A 516 -19.90 -1.75 14.64
N ALA A 517 -19.33 -0.79 15.35
CA ALA A 517 -19.70 -0.46 16.74
C ALA A 517 -21.17 0.00 16.86
N LEU A 518 -21.74 0.55 15.78
CA LEU A 518 -23.14 0.99 15.68
C LEU A 518 -24.07 -0.08 15.08
N GLY A 519 -23.64 -1.34 15.00
CA GLY A 519 -24.42 -2.46 14.49
C GLY A 519 -24.12 -2.84 13.04
N GLY A 520 -23.13 -2.24 12.40
CA GLY A 520 -22.64 -2.66 11.09
C GLY A 520 -21.86 -3.98 11.17
N ARG A 521 -22.00 -4.86 10.17
CA ARG A 521 -21.19 -6.09 10.11
C ARG A 521 -19.73 -5.75 9.75
N LEU A 522 -18.79 -6.26 10.53
CA LEU A 522 -17.35 -6.28 10.20
C LEU A 522 -17.12 -6.89 8.82
N GLY A 523 -16.36 -6.22 7.98
CA GLY A 523 -15.93 -6.80 6.74
C GLY A 523 -16.27 -6.02 5.48
N ALA A 524 -16.25 -4.75 5.59
CA ALA A 524 -16.76 -3.80 4.62
C ALA A 524 -15.87 -3.53 3.40
N CYS A 525 -15.26 -4.52 2.83
CA CYS A 525 -14.89 -4.49 1.42
C CYS A 525 -15.54 -5.69 0.70
N ALA A 526 -16.72 -6.13 1.12
CA ALA A 526 -17.46 -7.13 0.39
C ALA A 526 -18.27 -6.46 -0.73
N ASN A 527 -18.17 -6.97 -1.94
CA ASN A 527 -18.89 -6.47 -3.13
C ASN A 527 -20.39 -6.31 -2.94
N GLY A 528 -21.03 -7.06 -2.02
CA GLY A 528 -22.43 -6.91 -1.70
C GLY A 528 -22.81 -5.51 -1.20
N ASP A 529 -21.94 -4.89 -0.44
CA ASP A 529 -22.16 -3.54 0.10
C ASP A 529 -21.95 -2.45 -0.96
N ARG A 530 -21.05 -2.67 -1.93
CA ARG A 530 -20.83 -1.73 -3.03
C ARG A 530 -22.00 -1.62 -3.98
N LYS A 531 -22.79 -2.69 -4.11
CA LYS A 531 -24.00 -2.67 -4.95
C LYS A 531 -25.11 -1.78 -4.36
N SER A 532 -25.20 -1.66 -3.04
CA SER A 532 -26.23 -0.87 -2.34
C SER A 532 -25.82 0.56 -1.99
N ASP A 533 -24.51 0.82 -1.87
CA ASP A 533 -24.01 2.13 -1.45
C ASP A 533 -24.12 3.17 -2.58
N GLU A 534 -24.57 4.38 -2.25
CA GLU A 534 -24.61 5.53 -3.17
C GLU A 534 -23.22 6.18 -3.34
N TRP A 535 -22.48 6.24 -2.26
CA TRP A 535 -21.12 6.79 -2.21
C TRP A 535 -20.09 5.69 -2.03
N LEU A 536 -19.07 5.71 -2.86
CA LEU A 536 -17.98 4.73 -2.88
C LEU A 536 -16.66 5.41 -2.48
N ILE A 537 -15.80 4.67 -1.80
CA ILE A 537 -14.42 5.11 -1.56
C ILE A 537 -13.54 4.44 -2.62
N LEU A 538 -12.80 5.24 -3.37
CA LEU A 538 -11.73 4.80 -4.24
C LEU A 538 -10.40 5.17 -3.57
N PHE A 539 -9.62 4.16 -3.19
CA PHE A 539 -8.28 4.38 -2.67
C PHE A 539 -7.26 4.47 -3.80
N ILE A 540 -6.34 5.40 -3.68
CA ILE A 540 -5.18 5.54 -4.54
C ILE A 540 -3.96 5.46 -3.64
N ALA A 541 -3.12 4.45 -3.83
CA ALA A 541 -1.92 4.28 -3.04
C ALA A 541 -0.68 4.06 -3.90
N GLY A 542 0.46 4.45 -3.37
CA GLY A 542 1.78 4.10 -3.87
C GLY A 542 2.48 3.18 -2.88
N MET A 543 3.00 2.05 -3.34
CA MET A 543 3.86 1.16 -2.56
C MET A 543 5.18 1.02 -3.29
N TRP A 544 6.27 1.53 -2.71
CA TRP A 544 7.58 1.48 -3.31
C TRP A 544 8.47 0.47 -2.60
N PHE A 545 8.76 -0.62 -3.29
CA PHE A 545 9.70 -1.62 -2.84
C PHE A 545 11.12 -1.16 -3.09
N GLN A 546 12.04 -1.63 -2.25
CA GLN A 546 13.45 -1.26 -2.37
C GLN A 546 14.15 -2.09 -3.44
N ASP A 547 15.19 -1.52 -4.00
CA ASP A 547 16.23 -2.19 -4.76
C ASP A 547 17.60 -2.01 -4.08
N LEU A 548 18.66 -2.59 -4.62
CA LEU A 548 19.97 -2.56 -3.99
C LEU A 548 20.53 -1.13 -3.87
N TRP A 549 20.17 -0.21 -4.76
CA TRP A 549 20.65 1.18 -4.75
C TRP A 549 19.97 2.04 -3.68
N THR A 550 18.72 1.72 -3.33
CA THR A 550 17.92 2.46 -2.34
C THR A 550 17.66 1.66 -1.06
N TYR A 551 18.44 0.60 -0.82
CA TYR A 551 18.24 -0.31 0.31
C TYR A 551 18.50 0.37 1.66
N ASP A 552 17.51 0.27 2.55
CA ASP A 552 17.53 0.78 3.92
C ASP A 552 17.00 -0.33 4.85
N PHE A 553 17.85 -0.84 5.74
CA PHE A 553 17.47 -1.93 6.66
C PHE A 553 16.30 -1.54 7.57
N ARG A 554 16.15 -0.27 7.92
CA ARG A 554 15.01 0.18 8.71
C ARG A 554 13.67 -0.06 8.03
N ARG A 555 13.64 0.03 6.70
CA ARG A 555 12.44 -0.29 5.92
C ARG A 555 12.14 -1.79 5.93
N THR A 556 13.15 -2.65 5.90
CA THR A 556 12.96 -4.11 5.98
C THR A 556 12.59 -4.55 7.38
N GLU A 557 13.20 -3.99 8.42
CA GLU A 557 12.87 -4.27 9.82
C GLU A 557 11.43 -3.87 10.19
N MET A 558 10.91 -2.83 9.55
CA MET A 558 9.54 -2.34 9.72
C MET A 558 8.56 -2.95 8.71
N CYS A 559 8.95 -3.97 7.97
CA CYS A 559 8.10 -4.59 6.96
C CYS A 559 6.88 -5.26 7.58
N ILE A 560 5.72 -5.10 6.94
CA ILE A 560 4.45 -5.69 7.36
C ILE A 560 3.87 -6.67 6.35
N ILE A 561 4.63 -6.96 5.30
CA ILE A 561 4.26 -7.87 4.21
C ILE A 561 5.38 -8.90 3.98
N PRO A 562 5.65 -9.79 4.97
CA PRO A 562 6.69 -10.80 4.82
C PRO A 562 6.29 -11.88 3.81
N TYR A 563 7.30 -12.52 3.24
CA TYR A 563 7.14 -13.80 2.57
C TYR A 563 7.25 -14.94 3.59
N ALA A 564 6.32 -15.88 3.56
CA ALA A 564 6.48 -17.16 4.20
C ALA A 564 7.22 -18.11 3.26
N THR A 565 8.32 -18.67 3.74
CA THR A 565 9.19 -19.57 2.99
C THR A 565 9.52 -20.80 3.83
N GLN A 566 10.08 -21.83 3.21
CA GLN A 566 10.56 -23.01 3.92
C GLN A 566 11.68 -22.66 4.94
N MET A 567 12.32 -21.52 4.79
CA MET A 567 13.35 -21.00 5.70
C MET A 567 12.82 -20.02 6.75
N GLY A 568 11.48 -19.85 6.85
CA GLY A 568 10.83 -18.90 7.75
C GLY A 568 10.30 -17.65 7.05
N GLU A 569 9.87 -16.67 7.83
CA GLU A 569 9.35 -15.42 7.30
C GLU A 569 10.48 -14.41 7.04
N ILE A 570 10.54 -13.91 5.82
CA ILE A 570 11.53 -12.93 5.36
C ILE A 570 10.79 -11.68 4.88
N SER A 571 11.29 -10.48 5.21
CA SER A 571 10.67 -9.24 4.75
C SER A 571 10.64 -9.16 3.23
N PHE A 572 9.60 -8.53 2.67
CA PHE A 572 9.40 -8.47 1.21
C PHE A 572 10.64 -8.01 0.45
N CYS A 573 11.23 -6.87 0.88
CA CYS A 573 12.40 -6.33 0.19
C CYS A 573 13.66 -7.16 0.40
N ALA A 574 13.86 -7.76 1.59
CA ALA A 574 15.01 -8.64 1.80
C ALA A 574 14.91 -9.91 0.95
N TYR A 575 13.70 -10.48 0.83
CA TYR A 575 13.46 -11.68 0.02
C TYR A 575 13.74 -11.43 -1.46
N ASN A 576 13.22 -10.34 -2.01
CA ASN A 576 13.31 -10.07 -3.46
C ASN A 576 14.62 -9.40 -3.87
N THR A 577 15.17 -8.51 -3.05
CA THR A 577 16.25 -7.59 -3.41
C THR A 577 17.49 -7.78 -2.57
N GLY A 578 17.41 -7.74 -1.24
CA GLY A 578 18.52 -7.72 -0.32
C GLY A 578 19.70 -8.61 -0.73
N VAL A 579 19.99 -9.61 0.07
CA VAL A 579 21.01 -10.63 -0.30
C VAL A 579 20.51 -11.61 -1.38
N GLY A 580 19.24 -11.45 -1.83
CA GLY A 580 18.65 -12.34 -2.84
C GLY A 580 18.13 -13.64 -2.25
N TRP A 581 17.53 -13.60 -1.09
CA TRP A 581 16.96 -14.77 -0.42
C TRP A 581 16.00 -15.56 -1.30
N ARG A 582 15.25 -14.92 -2.20
CA ARG A 582 14.39 -15.62 -3.16
C ARG A 582 15.17 -16.67 -3.94
N GLN A 583 16.24 -16.27 -4.61
CA GLN A 583 17.03 -17.16 -5.46
C GLN A 583 17.68 -18.28 -4.65
N ILE A 584 18.15 -17.96 -3.44
CA ILE A 584 18.77 -18.94 -2.52
C ILE A 584 17.73 -19.96 -2.04
N VAL A 585 16.58 -19.51 -1.54
CA VAL A 585 15.52 -20.40 -1.04
C VAL A 585 14.96 -21.27 -2.16
N GLU A 586 14.62 -20.66 -3.30
CA GLU A 586 14.10 -21.39 -4.45
C GLU A 586 15.11 -22.42 -5.01
N LYS A 587 16.41 -22.10 -4.98
CA LYS A 587 17.45 -23.03 -5.42
C LYS A 587 17.63 -24.21 -4.46
N ILE A 588 17.59 -23.96 -3.15
CA ILE A 588 17.69 -25.01 -2.11
C ILE A 588 16.47 -25.94 -2.17
N HIS A 589 15.28 -25.37 -2.36
CA HIS A 589 14.01 -26.09 -2.36
C HIS A 589 13.45 -26.29 -3.78
N GLN A 590 14.31 -26.34 -4.81
CA GLN A 590 13.86 -26.60 -6.17
C GLN A 590 13.17 -27.97 -6.27
N THR A 591 12.02 -28.01 -6.92
CA THR A 591 11.21 -29.23 -7.07
C THR A 591 11.57 -30.02 -8.30
N ALA A 592 12.01 -29.36 -9.37
CA ALA A 592 12.39 -30.02 -10.63
C ALA A 592 13.30 -29.12 -11.47
N THR A 593 13.99 -29.75 -12.45
CA THR A 593 14.48 -28.97 -13.59
C THR A 593 13.30 -28.51 -14.47
N VAL A 594 13.48 -27.44 -15.24
CA VAL A 594 12.44 -27.00 -16.19
C VAL A 594 12.06 -28.09 -17.18
N SER A 595 13.04 -28.90 -17.62
CA SER A 595 12.82 -30.03 -18.54
C SER A 595 11.96 -31.13 -17.92
N ASP A 596 12.25 -31.51 -16.68
CA ASP A 596 11.52 -32.57 -15.98
C ASP A 596 10.11 -32.14 -15.66
N TRP A 597 9.95 -30.90 -15.24
CA TRP A 597 8.63 -30.32 -14.96
C TRP A 597 7.74 -30.31 -16.21
N TYR A 598 8.27 -29.90 -17.37
CA TYR A 598 7.51 -29.96 -18.62
C TYR A 598 7.20 -31.40 -19.08
N ARG A 599 8.05 -32.36 -18.76
CA ARG A 599 7.75 -33.77 -19.03
C ARG A 599 6.60 -34.32 -18.18
N SER A 600 6.53 -33.91 -16.92
CA SER A 600 5.52 -34.41 -15.97
C SER A 600 4.20 -33.64 -16.05
N GLN A 601 4.25 -32.31 -16.14
CA GLN A 601 3.08 -31.41 -16.08
C GLN A 601 2.60 -30.94 -17.46
N GLY A 602 3.36 -31.23 -18.53
CA GLY A 602 3.11 -30.69 -19.85
C GLY A 602 3.53 -29.22 -19.99
N ARG A 603 3.41 -28.70 -21.21
CA ARG A 603 3.74 -27.30 -21.48
C ARG A 603 2.47 -26.43 -21.42
N HIS A 604 2.41 -25.50 -20.50
CA HIS A 604 1.42 -24.46 -20.54
C HIS A 604 1.81 -23.36 -21.55
N ALA A 605 0.82 -22.63 -22.07
CA ALA A 605 1.10 -21.51 -22.97
C ALA A 605 1.86 -20.41 -22.22
N VAL A 606 2.96 -19.94 -22.82
CA VAL A 606 3.72 -18.78 -22.34
C VAL A 606 3.63 -17.66 -23.40
N TYR A 607 3.14 -16.52 -22.97
CA TYR A 607 3.03 -15.33 -23.82
C TYR A 607 4.30 -14.48 -23.63
N ALA A 608 5.14 -14.49 -24.65
CA ALA A 608 6.45 -13.84 -24.65
C ALA A 608 6.67 -12.95 -25.88
N ASN A 609 5.65 -12.77 -26.70
CA ASN A 609 5.72 -12.03 -27.97
C ASN A 609 4.57 -11.02 -28.04
N PRO A 610 4.87 -9.71 -28.23
CA PRO A 610 3.85 -8.66 -28.33
C PRO A 610 2.85 -8.86 -29.49
N SER A 611 3.14 -9.73 -30.46
CA SER A 611 2.22 -10.07 -31.56
C SER A 611 1.27 -11.22 -31.22
N LYS A 612 1.47 -11.94 -30.10
CA LYS A 612 0.66 -13.09 -29.71
C LYS A 612 -0.49 -12.68 -28.81
N GLU A 613 -1.69 -13.11 -29.19
CA GLU A 613 -2.91 -12.88 -28.41
C GLU A 613 -3.20 -14.02 -27.44
N VAL A 614 -3.79 -13.66 -26.31
CA VAL A 614 -4.46 -14.60 -25.41
C VAL A 614 -5.83 -14.91 -26.01
N PRO A 615 -6.15 -16.18 -26.34
CA PRO A 615 -7.48 -16.53 -26.82
C PRO A 615 -8.52 -16.31 -25.73
N LEU A 616 -9.54 -15.53 -26.02
CA LEU A 616 -10.67 -15.30 -25.12
C LEU A 616 -11.89 -16.06 -25.66
N PRO A 617 -12.58 -16.85 -24.83
CA PRO A 617 -13.82 -17.50 -25.23
C PRO A 617 -14.92 -16.47 -25.45
N LEU A 618 -15.93 -16.85 -26.22
CA LEU A 618 -17.15 -16.05 -26.34
C LEU A 618 -17.92 -16.08 -25.02
N TYR A 619 -18.14 -14.92 -24.46
CA TYR A 619 -18.95 -14.75 -23.25
C TYR A 619 -20.35 -14.24 -23.62
N PRO A 620 -21.42 -14.75 -22.99
CA PRO A 620 -22.77 -14.26 -23.24
C PRO A 620 -22.96 -12.82 -22.78
N THR A 621 -22.23 -12.40 -21.75
CA THR A 621 -22.29 -11.03 -21.21
C THR A 621 -21.17 -10.19 -21.83
N PRO A 622 -21.50 -9.06 -22.47
CA PRO A 622 -20.48 -8.14 -22.98
C PRO A 622 -19.72 -7.49 -21.83
N VAL A 623 -18.51 -6.96 -22.13
CA VAL A 623 -17.78 -6.12 -21.21
C VAL A 623 -18.52 -4.79 -21.05
N ALA A 624 -18.93 -4.47 -19.80
CA ALA A 624 -19.67 -3.25 -19.49
C ALA A 624 -18.77 -2.15 -18.86
N LEU A 625 -17.45 -2.37 -18.82
CA LEU A 625 -16.49 -1.38 -18.35
C LEU A 625 -16.43 -0.18 -19.31
N LYS A 626 -16.35 1.01 -18.72
CA LYS A 626 -16.20 2.24 -19.48
C LYS A 626 -14.71 2.52 -19.71
N VAL A 627 -14.36 2.81 -20.94
CA VAL A 627 -13.02 3.21 -21.34
C VAL A 627 -13.17 4.55 -22.08
N SER A 628 -12.96 5.65 -21.39
CA SER A 628 -13.03 6.98 -22.01
C SER A 628 -11.67 7.40 -22.51
N GLU A 629 -11.63 7.85 -23.75
CA GLU A 629 -10.48 8.54 -24.31
C GLU A 629 -10.47 10.00 -23.80
N ASN A 630 -9.40 10.39 -23.13
CA ASN A 630 -8.95 11.75 -22.79
C ASN A 630 -9.99 12.87 -22.73
N GLY A 631 -10.84 12.91 -21.69
CA GLY A 631 -11.66 14.07 -21.34
C GLY A 631 -11.23 14.70 -20.01
N PRO A 632 -11.56 15.98 -19.74
CA PRO A 632 -11.34 16.58 -18.43
C PRO A 632 -12.15 15.82 -17.37
N LEU A 633 -11.54 15.55 -16.19
CA LEU A 633 -12.28 15.02 -15.06
C LEU A 633 -13.22 16.10 -14.53
N THR A 634 -14.53 15.85 -14.59
CA THR A 634 -15.53 16.77 -14.02
C THR A 634 -15.41 16.78 -12.51
N ARG A 635 -15.03 17.92 -11.96
CA ARG A 635 -14.89 18.18 -10.52
C ARG A 635 -16.11 18.91 -10.02
N THR A 636 -16.66 18.55 -8.89
CA THR A 636 -17.83 19.19 -8.28
C THR A 636 -17.52 20.08 -7.08
N ALA A 637 -16.29 20.45 -6.87
CA ALA A 637 -15.95 21.38 -5.80
C ALA A 637 -14.85 22.35 -6.23
N SER A 638 -15.03 23.61 -5.89
CA SER A 638 -14.10 24.72 -6.14
C SER A 638 -12.66 24.44 -5.71
N PRO A 639 -11.66 24.99 -6.43
CA PRO A 639 -10.26 24.86 -6.09
C PRO A 639 -9.99 25.41 -4.68
N ALA A 640 -9.19 24.70 -3.93
CA ALA A 640 -8.79 25.05 -2.60
C ALA A 640 -8.07 26.41 -2.58
N SER A 641 -8.54 27.35 -1.76
CA SER A 641 -7.77 28.51 -1.34
C SER A 641 -6.38 28.08 -0.88
N GLY A 642 -5.37 28.78 -1.36
CA GLY A 642 -3.95 28.49 -1.19
C GLY A 642 -3.49 28.16 0.24
N PRO A 643 -2.24 27.72 0.40
CA PRO A 643 -1.75 27.21 1.66
C PRO A 643 -1.91 28.21 2.79
N ARG A 644 -2.63 27.84 3.84
CA ARG A 644 -2.59 28.58 5.10
C ARG A 644 -1.13 28.57 5.56
N ARG A 645 -0.52 29.75 5.63
CA ARG A 645 0.76 29.92 6.31
C ARG A 645 0.61 29.35 7.73
N SER A 646 1.20 28.21 7.97
CA SER A 646 1.41 27.69 9.30
C SER A 646 2.39 28.64 10.00
N THR A 647 1.91 29.41 10.96
CA THR A 647 2.79 30.09 11.92
C THR A 647 3.62 29.02 12.62
N PRO A 648 4.94 29.13 12.66
CA PRO A 648 5.77 28.19 13.39
C PRO A 648 5.39 28.25 14.87
N ARG A 649 4.87 27.17 15.40
CA ARG A 649 4.71 27.00 16.85
C ARG A 649 6.12 26.84 17.42
N ALA A 650 6.58 27.84 18.16
CA ALA A 650 7.85 27.84 18.85
C ALA A 650 7.95 26.58 19.73
N THR A 651 8.80 25.65 19.35
CA THR A 651 9.25 24.56 20.19
C THR A 651 10.13 25.14 21.27
N LYS A 652 9.60 25.24 22.50
CA LYS A 652 10.45 25.44 23.68
C LYS A 652 11.33 24.21 23.84
N HIS A 653 12.61 24.38 23.56
CA HIS A 653 13.64 23.47 24.02
C HIS A 653 13.69 23.51 25.54
N LEU A 654 13.27 22.44 26.19
CA LEU A 654 13.62 22.15 27.58
C LEU A 654 15.04 21.53 27.54
N THR A 655 16.01 22.32 27.86
CA THR A 655 17.36 21.86 28.21
C THR A 655 17.35 21.53 29.68
N ASP A 656 17.34 20.25 30.04
CA ASP A 656 17.71 19.81 31.38
C ASP A 656 19.22 19.64 31.47
N PRO A 657 19.85 20.06 32.57
CA PRO A 657 21.28 19.96 32.75
C PRO A 657 21.71 18.53 33.06
N VAL A 658 22.71 18.07 32.36
CA VAL A 658 23.42 16.81 32.65
C VAL A 658 24.27 17.04 33.91
N GLU A 659 23.92 16.40 35.03
CA GLU A 659 24.79 16.19 36.16
C GLU A 659 25.76 15.05 35.84
N GLN A 660 27.04 15.37 35.99
CA GLN A 660 28.12 14.40 35.94
C GLN A 660 28.14 13.58 37.26
N GLY A 661 28.22 12.26 37.10
CA GLY A 661 28.46 11.30 38.17
C GLY A 661 28.66 9.92 37.56
#